data_7064018c9f466f6f9b15f1442369893f
#
_entry.id   7064018c9f466f6f9b15f1442369893f
#
_cell.length_a   1.000
_cell.length_b   1.000
_cell.length_c   1.000
_cell.angle_alpha   90.00
_cell.angle_beta   90.00
_cell.angle_gamma   90.00
#
_symmetry.space_group_name_H-M   'P 1'
#
loop_
_entity.id
_entity.type
_entity.pdbx_description
1 polymer ?
#
loop_
_entity_poly.entity_id
_entity_poly.type
_entity_poly.pdbx_seq_one_letter_code
_entity_poly.pdbx_strand_id
1 'polypeptide(L)'
;MNNENLSREEAAERSALISVDTYDVHVDLTNAKDPEFESYPTVTTVRFSCNTPGAETFIDYIHHSVDSVKLNGTELTLADVVDGARITLPNLQAENVLTIHGRSYYSRSGEGMHRYFDPSDGRVYLYTQYEPSDCRRVFPNFEQPDLKAVFNFRITAPKDWVVSSNGVLESQVVDPTDDSITKRVFSPTAKISTYITAIVAGEYFTATTTYKPKSKVNSGDIPLVAYCRQSLKPHFDYDHIFKVTKNGLDFFQDLFDYPYPYPKYEQAFVPEYNIGAMENPGLVTFTEDYIFVSGATEDDLEGRTNTICHEMAHMWFGDLVTMKWWDDLWLKESFADFMGTLGAKEANHFEDAWVTFANNRKAWAYMQDQLPTTHPIVADIPHLEAASQNFDGITYAKGASVLKQLVAYVGFDTFIEAARVYFKRFEWGNTSLNDFLQVLNEVSGRDMQAWANAWLQTSGVSALGTKRVYGEDGQLTDLILTQELPAQQPAGLGRPHVAKLETFALTDGKLTSTGLFSLEYPAEPVSEHRVELTDEQKKLVGEADLLMLNAEDHTYAKVALTDEDGLQAAIEGVSTLESALSRGLIWGSLWENVRDARLPVTTYVDAVVRNVSKEPSASLLGTMVNNAQVAIATFSAPTGRERLYDALYDAFAAALAQAKPGSDEQLILLRALISVSTNATKGEELCRDIARGAFEDTTGDIADATGIPYDQNLGWSALGALASRDLVTVEDLDRAAKYSPSSISSNGYAYAIAALPSAERKAAAYKTIMEDESLSNDALASTINGFARGPVELRESYYAPYFEALLPIWASRSIGMATRIVRGLYPKAPYNTGSTEGLGVEGNPSVALAQRWLEANPEAPSALRRLVLEAQDHGRRSIVAQKFNASLQG
;
A
#
# COMPACT_ATOMS: atom_id res chain seq x y z
N MET A 1 20.86 19.76 -16.94
CA MET A 1 20.36 19.52 -15.58
C MET A 1 19.08 18.73 -15.72
N ASN A 2 18.84 17.75 -14.84
CA ASN A 2 17.56 17.04 -14.88
C ASN A 2 16.46 18.02 -14.44
N ASN A 3 15.56 18.43 -15.35
CA ASN A 3 14.48 19.39 -15.11
C ASN A 3 13.09 18.70 -15.03
N GLU A 4 13.08 17.41 -14.72
CA GLU A 4 11.86 16.62 -14.56
C GLU A 4 11.06 16.99 -13.31
N ASN A 5 11.72 17.54 -12.28
CA ASN A 5 11.11 17.78 -10.99
C ASN A 5 10.40 19.15 -10.94
N LEU A 6 9.10 19.16 -11.27
CA LEU A 6 8.27 20.36 -11.21
C LEU A 6 8.09 20.81 -9.76
N SER A 7 8.35 22.08 -9.48
CA SER A 7 8.11 22.66 -8.15
C SER A 7 6.66 23.15 -7.99
N ARG A 8 6.24 23.27 -6.73
CA ARG A 8 4.92 23.84 -6.36
C ARG A 8 4.76 25.26 -6.85
N GLU A 9 5.83 26.06 -6.78
CA GLU A 9 5.85 27.44 -7.25
C GLU A 9 5.66 27.51 -8.77
N GLU A 10 6.42 26.71 -9.55
CA GLU A 10 6.26 26.63 -11.01
C GLU A 10 4.85 26.18 -11.41
N ALA A 11 4.27 25.21 -10.70
CA ALA A 11 2.90 24.75 -10.94
C ALA A 11 1.87 25.86 -10.65
N ALA A 12 2.04 26.60 -9.54
CA ALA A 12 1.18 27.71 -9.17
C ALA A 12 1.26 28.87 -10.16
N GLU A 13 2.47 29.23 -10.62
CA GLU A 13 2.67 30.23 -11.66
C GLU A 13 1.99 29.81 -12.98
N ARG A 14 2.13 28.54 -13.37
CA ARG A 14 1.52 28.00 -14.58
C ARG A 14 -0.01 27.98 -14.50
N SER A 15 -0.59 27.55 -13.38
CA SER A 15 -2.05 27.59 -13.15
C SER A 15 -2.60 29.02 -13.15
N ALA A 16 -1.83 30.01 -12.64
CA ALA A 16 -2.21 31.39 -12.68
C ALA A 16 -2.16 31.99 -14.10
N LEU A 17 -1.34 31.42 -14.99
CA LEU A 17 -1.11 31.92 -16.34
C LEU A 17 -2.03 31.30 -17.37
N ILE A 18 -2.30 29.98 -17.32
CA ILE A 18 -3.04 29.25 -18.35
C ILE A 18 -4.24 28.49 -17.81
N SER A 19 -5.20 28.23 -18.70
CA SER A 19 -6.29 27.25 -18.48
C SER A 19 -6.35 26.30 -19.67
N VAL A 20 -6.44 24.99 -19.42
CA VAL A 20 -6.44 23.99 -20.49
C VAL A 20 -7.86 23.55 -20.80
N ASP A 21 -8.22 23.54 -22.08
CA ASP A 21 -9.55 23.11 -22.53
C ASP A 21 -9.54 21.63 -22.93
N THR A 22 -8.67 21.25 -23.90
CA THR A 22 -8.69 19.91 -24.47
C THR A 22 -7.29 19.41 -24.81
N TYR A 23 -7.15 18.08 -24.69
CA TYR A 23 -6.07 17.31 -25.30
C TYR A 23 -6.66 16.36 -26.34
N ASP A 24 -6.16 16.42 -27.57
CA ASP A 24 -6.36 15.42 -28.63
C ASP A 24 -5.09 14.55 -28.65
N VAL A 25 -5.17 13.31 -28.18
CA VAL A 25 -4.01 12.42 -28.02
C VAL A 25 -4.15 11.22 -28.94
N HIS A 26 -3.18 11.01 -29.82
CA HIS A 26 -3.06 9.81 -30.64
C HIS A 26 -1.82 9.01 -30.23
N VAL A 27 -2.03 7.76 -29.81
CA VAL A 27 -0.98 6.81 -29.46
C VAL A 27 -0.98 5.67 -30.47
N ASP A 28 0.19 5.37 -31.04
CA ASP A 28 0.35 4.33 -32.05
C ASP A 28 1.13 3.13 -31.47
N LEU A 29 0.41 2.04 -31.19
CA LEU A 29 0.91 0.79 -30.62
C LEU A 29 1.04 -0.31 -31.70
N THR A 30 1.10 0.04 -32.97
CA THR A 30 1.18 -0.93 -34.09
C THR A 30 2.27 -1.97 -33.89
N ASN A 31 3.46 -1.55 -33.42
CA ASN A 31 4.63 -2.42 -33.26
C ASN A 31 4.82 -2.95 -31.82
N ALA A 32 3.82 -2.81 -30.96
CA ALA A 32 3.98 -3.16 -29.55
C ALA A 32 4.20 -4.67 -29.26
N LYS A 33 3.85 -5.56 -30.20
CA LYS A 33 4.13 -7.01 -30.11
C LYS A 33 5.61 -7.35 -30.30
N ASP A 34 6.38 -6.49 -30.92
CA ASP A 34 7.79 -6.73 -31.19
C ASP A 34 8.68 -6.13 -30.10
N PRO A 35 9.44 -6.93 -29.34
CA PRO A 35 10.31 -6.45 -28.26
C PRO A 35 11.45 -5.54 -28.74
N GLU A 36 11.84 -5.59 -30.03
CA GLU A 36 12.90 -4.77 -30.61
C GLU A 36 12.50 -3.28 -30.68
N PHE A 37 11.17 -2.96 -30.66
CA PHE A 37 10.72 -1.61 -30.60
C PHE A 37 10.62 -1.12 -29.15
N GLU A 38 11.54 -0.24 -28.75
CA GLU A 38 11.60 0.32 -27.39
C GLU A 38 10.69 1.55 -27.21
N SER A 39 10.14 2.09 -28.29
CA SER A 39 9.35 3.32 -28.29
C SER A 39 8.20 3.26 -29.29
N TYR A 40 7.19 4.10 -29.08
CA TYR A 40 6.02 4.24 -29.93
C TYR A 40 5.75 5.71 -30.30
N PRO A 41 5.17 5.99 -31.48
CA PRO A 41 4.79 7.35 -31.87
C PRO A 41 3.62 7.89 -31.06
N THR A 42 3.67 9.18 -30.75
CA THR A 42 2.55 9.91 -30.16
C THR A 42 2.38 11.27 -30.82
N VAL A 43 1.13 11.69 -30.98
CA VAL A 43 0.78 13.02 -31.44
C VAL A 43 -0.21 13.65 -30.48
N THR A 44 0.14 14.79 -29.92
CA THR A 44 -0.71 15.50 -28.99
C THR A 44 -1.02 16.89 -29.48
N THR A 45 -2.30 17.26 -29.55
CA THR A 45 -2.74 18.64 -29.78
C THR A 45 -3.44 19.15 -28.53
N VAL A 46 -2.93 20.26 -27.98
CA VAL A 46 -3.47 20.91 -26.79
C VAL A 46 -4.09 22.25 -27.17
N ARG A 47 -5.31 22.49 -26.67
CA ARG A 47 -5.98 23.80 -26.76
C ARG A 47 -6.06 24.40 -25.39
N PHE A 48 -5.55 25.60 -25.22
CA PHE A 48 -5.51 26.29 -23.94
C PHE A 48 -5.53 27.81 -24.10
N SER A 49 -6.05 28.49 -23.11
CA SER A 49 -6.03 29.95 -23.01
C SER A 49 -4.90 30.45 -22.14
N CYS A 50 -4.46 31.68 -22.40
CA CYS A 50 -3.46 32.39 -21.58
C CYS A 50 -3.99 33.78 -21.23
N ASN A 51 -3.99 34.11 -19.93
CA ASN A 51 -4.50 35.41 -19.47
C ASN A 51 -3.51 36.56 -19.63
N THR A 52 -2.27 36.29 -20.04
CA THR A 52 -1.21 37.27 -20.26
C THR A 52 -0.55 37.05 -21.64
N PRO A 53 -1.17 37.46 -22.74
CA PRO A 53 -0.59 37.29 -24.07
C PRO A 53 0.81 37.88 -24.18
N GLY A 54 1.71 37.14 -24.84
CA GLY A 54 3.12 37.48 -24.93
C GLY A 54 4.00 36.80 -23.85
N ALA A 55 3.37 36.18 -22.85
CA ALA A 55 4.08 35.39 -21.83
C ALA A 55 4.69 34.09 -22.40
N GLU A 56 5.49 33.46 -21.61
CA GLU A 56 6.13 32.17 -21.88
C GLU A 56 5.73 31.17 -20.80
N THR A 57 5.61 29.89 -21.14
CA THR A 57 5.49 28.77 -20.22
C THR A 57 6.18 27.53 -20.79
N PHE A 58 6.01 26.37 -20.18
CA PHE A 58 6.50 25.09 -20.69
C PHE A 58 5.47 23.98 -20.55
N ILE A 59 5.60 22.95 -21.40
CA ILE A 59 4.87 21.69 -21.30
C ILE A 59 5.84 20.56 -20.97
N ASP A 60 5.40 19.58 -20.18
CA ASP A 60 6.23 18.47 -19.71
C ASP A 60 6.18 17.31 -20.71
N TYR A 61 7.33 16.68 -21.02
CA TYR A 61 7.42 15.49 -21.86
C TYR A 61 8.74 14.74 -21.65
N ILE A 62 8.67 13.56 -21.03
CA ILE A 62 9.80 12.63 -20.91
C ILE A 62 9.75 11.70 -22.12
N HIS A 63 10.59 11.92 -23.11
CA HIS A 63 10.47 11.39 -24.45
C HIS A 63 11.66 10.55 -24.90
N HIS A 64 11.43 9.66 -25.88
CA HIS A 64 12.48 9.06 -26.68
C HIS A 64 13.01 10.09 -27.71
N SER A 65 12.11 10.76 -28.43
CA SER A 65 12.40 11.87 -29.35
C SER A 65 11.22 12.83 -29.46
N VAL A 66 11.54 14.10 -29.80
CA VAL A 66 10.57 15.08 -30.28
C VAL A 66 10.84 15.32 -31.76
N ASP A 67 9.82 15.10 -32.60
CA ASP A 67 9.97 15.20 -34.06
C ASP A 67 9.59 16.59 -34.56
N SER A 68 8.55 17.20 -33.97
CA SER A 68 8.13 18.59 -34.27
C SER A 68 7.31 19.20 -33.13
N VAL A 69 7.40 20.53 -33.01
CA VAL A 69 6.59 21.35 -32.09
C VAL A 69 6.02 22.51 -32.88
N LYS A 70 4.69 22.62 -32.92
CA LYS A 70 3.98 23.68 -33.65
C LYS A 70 3.04 24.43 -32.70
N LEU A 71 3.32 25.72 -32.47
CA LEU A 71 2.51 26.60 -31.63
C LEU A 71 1.80 27.63 -32.48
N ASN A 72 0.47 27.71 -32.43
CA ASN A 72 -0.37 28.66 -33.14
C ASN A 72 -0.08 28.70 -34.66
N GLY A 73 0.17 27.53 -35.24
CA GLY A 73 0.49 27.40 -36.67
C GLY A 73 1.97 27.64 -37.03
N THR A 74 2.81 28.07 -36.08
CA THR A 74 4.25 28.30 -36.31
C THR A 74 5.05 27.11 -35.80
N GLU A 75 5.94 26.56 -36.65
CA GLU A 75 6.92 25.54 -36.28
C GLU A 75 8.00 26.18 -35.43
N LEU A 76 8.30 25.54 -34.25
CA LEU A 76 9.37 26.01 -33.37
C LEU A 76 10.66 25.22 -33.65
N THR A 77 11.81 25.87 -33.52
CA THR A 77 13.12 25.21 -33.64
C THR A 77 13.37 24.31 -32.43
N LEU A 78 13.44 23.01 -32.61
CA LEU A 78 13.58 22.05 -31.50
C LEU A 78 14.78 22.36 -30.59
N ALA A 79 15.92 22.73 -31.20
CA ALA A 79 17.13 23.06 -30.43
C ALA A 79 16.96 24.27 -29.50
N ASP A 80 15.97 25.15 -29.77
CA ASP A 80 15.72 26.36 -28.99
C ASP A 80 14.69 26.11 -27.87
N VAL A 81 13.79 25.11 -28.03
CA VAL A 81 12.65 24.92 -27.14
C VAL A 81 12.65 23.61 -26.35
N VAL A 82 13.33 22.56 -26.83
CA VAL A 82 13.38 21.26 -26.12
C VAL A 82 14.60 21.23 -25.23
N ASP A 83 14.37 21.16 -23.92
CA ASP A 83 15.41 21.02 -22.89
C ASP A 83 15.02 19.91 -21.90
N GLY A 84 15.65 18.75 -22.04
CA GLY A 84 15.38 17.60 -21.19
C GLY A 84 13.90 17.19 -21.24
N ALA A 85 13.21 17.24 -20.10
CA ALA A 85 11.82 16.87 -19.95
C ALA A 85 10.82 18.03 -20.19
N ARG A 86 11.29 19.19 -20.65
CA ARG A 86 10.46 20.40 -20.85
C ARG A 86 10.55 20.90 -22.28
N ILE A 87 9.44 21.39 -22.78
CA ILE A 87 9.33 22.08 -24.06
C ILE A 87 8.81 23.49 -23.79
N THR A 88 9.66 24.49 -24.03
CA THR A 88 9.33 25.91 -23.83
C THR A 88 8.34 26.41 -24.88
N LEU A 89 7.33 27.15 -24.46
CA LEU A 89 6.26 27.73 -25.28
C LEU A 89 6.31 29.25 -25.21
N PRO A 90 7.03 29.92 -26.13
CA PRO A 90 7.21 31.37 -26.09
C PRO A 90 6.02 32.10 -26.75
N ASN A 91 5.84 33.39 -26.41
CA ASN A 91 4.91 34.30 -27.06
C ASN A 91 3.47 33.78 -27.14
N LEU A 92 2.93 33.32 -26.02
CA LEU A 92 1.56 32.81 -25.95
C LEU A 92 0.55 33.86 -26.44
N GLN A 93 -0.48 33.40 -27.10
CA GLN A 93 -1.66 34.20 -27.46
C GLN A 93 -2.74 34.05 -26.37
N ALA A 94 -3.81 34.81 -26.43
CA ALA A 94 -4.97 34.63 -25.56
C ALA A 94 -5.57 33.21 -25.73
N GLU A 95 -5.65 32.72 -26.97
CA GLU A 95 -6.05 31.35 -27.32
C GLU A 95 -4.89 30.68 -28.04
N ASN A 96 -4.55 29.46 -27.64
CA ASN A 96 -3.39 28.73 -28.15
C ASN A 96 -3.76 27.32 -28.62
N VAL A 97 -3.11 26.93 -29.72
CA VAL A 97 -3.14 25.55 -30.23
C VAL A 97 -1.71 25.06 -30.37
N LEU A 98 -1.36 24.07 -29.58
CA LEU A 98 -0.05 23.44 -29.58
C LEU A 98 -0.17 22.02 -30.15
N THR A 99 0.64 21.67 -31.14
CA THR A 99 0.74 20.29 -31.64
C THR A 99 2.17 19.81 -31.53
N ILE A 100 2.36 18.65 -30.92
CA ILE A 100 3.66 17.99 -30.71
C ILE A 100 3.60 16.59 -31.33
N HIS A 101 4.56 16.28 -32.19
CA HIS A 101 4.85 14.93 -32.66
C HIS A 101 6.12 14.44 -31.97
N GLY A 102 6.08 13.23 -31.45
CA GLY A 102 7.22 12.63 -30.78
C GLY A 102 7.07 11.13 -30.60
N ARG A 103 8.00 10.56 -29.87
CA ARG A 103 8.02 9.14 -29.51
C ARG A 103 8.22 9.00 -28.01
N SER A 104 7.45 8.10 -27.41
CA SER A 104 7.52 7.75 -25.99
C SER A 104 8.09 6.35 -25.79
N TYR A 105 8.73 6.10 -24.65
CA TYR A 105 9.27 4.78 -24.32
C TYR A 105 8.19 3.82 -23.83
N TYR A 106 8.32 2.53 -24.19
CA TYR A 106 7.70 1.49 -23.37
C TYR A 106 8.48 1.32 -22.07
N SER A 107 7.77 1.23 -20.95
CA SER A 107 8.33 0.94 -19.64
C SER A 107 8.32 -0.56 -19.34
N ARG A 108 9.23 -1.00 -18.46
CA ARG A 108 9.24 -2.33 -17.83
C ARG A 108 9.21 -2.25 -16.30
N SER A 109 9.13 -1.05 -15.75
CA SER A 109 9.22 -0.75 -14.33
C SER A 109 7.90 -0.26 -13.71
N GLY A 110 6.80 -0.28 -14.48
CA GLY A 110 5.46 0.01 -14.00
C GLY A 110 5.03 1.48 -14.11
N GLU A 111 5.92 2.41 -14.49
CA GLU A 111 5.60 3.81 -14.71
C GLU A 111 5.31 4.09 -16.20
N GLY A 112 4.48 5.06 -16.51
CA GLY A 112 4.12 5.44 -17.88
C GLY A 112 3.38 4.32 -18.60
N MET A 113 3.79 3.94 -19.80
CA MET A 113 3.22 2.84 -20.60
C MET A 113 4.03 1.55 -20.33
N HIS A 114 3.59 0.74 -19.39
CA HIS A 114 4.21 -0.55 -19.09
C HIS A 114 3.87 -1.59 -20.16
N ARG A 115 4.87 -2.36 -20.62
CA ARG A 115 4.70 -3.44 -21.58
C ARG A 115 5.24 -4.74 -21.04
N TYR A 116 4.36 -5.72 -20.92
CA TYR A 116 4.64 -7.04 -20.37
C TYR A 116 4.49 -8.13 -21.42
N PHE A 117 5.46 -9.06 -21.47
CA PHE A 117 5.43 -10.27 -22.28
C PHE A 117 5.19 -11.48 -21.35
N ASP A 118 4.05 -12.13 -21.48
CA ASP A 118 3.71 -13.25 -20.61
C ASP A 118 4.58 -14.48 -20.95
N PRO A 119 5.42 -14.97 -20.02
CA PRO A 119 6.28 -16.12 -20.27
C PRO A 119 5.51 -17.43 -20.47
N SER A 120 4.22 -17.48 -20.07
CA SER A 120 3.38 -18.68 -20.18
C SER A 120 2.90 -18.93 -21.60
N ASP A 121 2.58 -17.88 -22.36
CA ASP A 121 1.93 -17.99 -23.67
C ASP A 121 2.46 -17.02 -24.74
N GLY A 122 3.43 -16.16 -24.37
CA GLY A 122 4.06 -15.17 -25.24
C GLY A 122 3.18 -13.99 -25.62
N ARG A 123 2.00 -13.84 -25.01
CA ARG A 123 1.10 -12.70 -25.27
C ARG A 123 1.62 -11.42 -24.66
N VAL A 124 1.14 -10.28 -25.22
CA VAL A 124 1.60 -8.96 -24.86
C VAL A 124 0.47 -8.16 -24.21
N TYR A 125 0.79 -7.51 -23.11
CA TYR A 125 -0.12 -6.73 -22.30
C TYR A 125 0.49 -5.38 -21.99
N LEU A 126 -0.28 -4.29 -22.21
CA LEU A 126 0.09 -2.93 -21.88
C LEU A 126 -0.94 -2.30 -20.96
N TYR A 127 -0.44 -1.48 -20.06
CA TYR A 127 -1.24 -0.59 -19.23
C TYR A 127 -0.46 0.68 -18.91
N THR A 128 -1.15 1.71 -18.48
CA THR A 128 -0.52 2.94 -18.02
C THR A 128 -0.66 3.14 -16.51
N GLN A 129 0.37 3.76 -15.90
CA GLN A 129 0.37 4.23 -14.53
C GLN A 129 1.06 5.58 -14.48
N TYR A 130 0.36 6.60 -13.96
CA TYR A 130 0.81 7.98 -14.06
C TYR A 130 1.01 8.71 -12.75
N GLU A 131 0.33 8.31 -11.67
CA GLU A 131 0.43 9.03 -10.42
C GLU A 131 1.82 8.91 -9.77
N PRO A 132 2.41 10.04 -9.32
CA PRO A 132 1.86 11.39 -9.35
C PRO A 132 2.09 12.16 -10.66
N SER A 133 3.03 11.78 -11.54
CA SER A 133 3.49 12.65 -12.65
C SER A 133 4.08 11.93 -13.85
N ASP A 134 3.66 10.70 -14.13
CA ASP A 134 4.20 9.87 -15.21
C ASP A 134 3.34 9.87 -16.48
N CYS A 135 2.26 10.67 -16.54
CA CYS A 135 1.51 10.90 -17.76
C CYS A 135 2.40 11.52 -18.86
N ARG A 136 3.30 12.39 -18.50
CA ARG A 136 4.33 13.01 -19.37
C ARG A 136 5.35 12.03 -19.96
N ARG A 137 5.35 10.75 -19.53
CA ARG A 137 6.14 9.66 -20.16
C ARG A 137 5.39 9.06 -21.34
N VAL A 138 4.09 9.32 -21.47
CA VAL A 138 3.24 8.72 -22.50
C VAL A 138 2.85 9.73 -23.57
N PHE A 139 2.53 10.95 -23.19
CA PHE A 139 2.30 12.06 -24.13
C PHE A 139 2.59 13.41 -23.47
N PRO A 140 2.95 14.45 -24.25
CA PRO A 140 3.22 15.78 -23.70
C PRO A 140 1.96 16.37 -23.06
N ASN A 141 2.09 16.88 -21.82
CA ASN A 141 1.00 17.49 -21.08
C ASN A 141 1.52 18.49 -20.03
N PHE A 142 0.62 19.31 -19.50
CA PHE A 142 0.90 20.15 -18.35
C PHE A 142 0.69 19.33 -17.07
N GLU A 143 1.77 18.71 -16.55
CA GLU A 143 1.72 17.67 -15.54
C GLU A 143 1.50 18.23 -14.12
N GLN A 144 0.27 18.59 -13.82
CA GLN A 144 -0.16 19.03 -12.49
C GLN A 144 -1.67 18.81 -12.30
N PRO A 145 -2.11 18.55 -11.04
CA PRO A 145 -3.49 18.10 -10.80
C PRO A 145 -4.56 19.17 -11.06
N ASP A 146 -4.23 20.45 -10.94
CA ASP A 146 -5.18 21.57 -11.04
C ASP A 146 -5.36 22.15 -12.44
N LEU A 147 -4.65 21.63 -13.44
CA LEU A 147 -4.90 21.92 -14.86
C LEU A 147 -5.74 20.82 -15.52
N LYS A 148 -6.96 20.64 -14.99
CA LYS A 148 -7.93 19.70 -15.56
C LYS A 148 -8.35 20.07 -16.98
N ALA A 149 -8.55 19.05 -17.83
CA ALA A 149 -8.99 19.20 -19.20
C ALA A 149 -9.88 18.06 -19.67
N VAL A 150 -10.45 18.18 -20.84
CA VAL A 150 -11.13 17.09 -21.57
C VAL A 150 -10.13 16.39 -22.48
N PHE A 151 -10.07 15.06 -22.43
CA PHE A 151 -9.16 14.26 -23.24
C PHE A 151 -9.93 13.49 -24.32
N ASN A 152 -9.41 13.55 -25.56
CA ASN A 152 -9.88 12.82 -26.73
C ASN A 152 -8.81 11.82 -27.15
N PHE A 153 -8.99 10.54 -26.79
CA PHE A 153 -8.03 9.51 -27.12
C PHE A 153 -8.32 8.83 -28.45
N ARG A 154 -7.27 8.65 -29.25
CA ARG A 154 -7.23 7.82 -30.46
C ARG A 154 -6.08 6.83 -30.30
N ILE A 155 -6.37 5.54 -30.40
CA ILE A 155 -5.36 4.50 -30.20
C ILE A 155 -5.32 3.58 -31.41
N THR A 156 -4.17 3.51 -32.06
CA THR A 156 -3.88 2.54 -33.13
C THR A 156 -3.18 1.35 -32.52
N ALA A 157 -3.68 0.14 -32.76
CA ALA A 157 -3.11 -1.08 -32.16
C ALA A 157 -3.45 -2.31 -33.04
N PRO A 158 -2.82 -3.47 -32.84
CA PRO A 158 -3.20 -4.71 -33.48
C PRO A 158 -4.71 -4.96 -33.40
N LYS A 159 -5.28 -5.49 -34.48
CA LYS A 159 -6.74 -5.66 -34.66
C LYS A 159 -7.34 -6.59 -33.60
N ASP A 160 -6.62 -7.61 -33.23
CA ASP A 160 -7.02 -8.67 -32.29
C ASP A 160 -6.89 -8.24 -30.80
N TRP A 161 -6.34 -7.04 -30.53
CA TRP A 161 -6.17 -6.52 -29.19
C TRP A 161 -7.46 -5.93 -28.62
N VAL A 162 -7.67 -6.16 -27.34
CA VAL A 162 -8.53 -5.32 -26.52
C VAL A 162 -7.81 -4.00 -26.29
N VAL A 163 -8.53 -2.91 -26.45
CA VAL A 163 -8.02 -1.55 -26.17
C VAL A 163 -9.10 -0.78 -25.46
N SER A 164 -8.75 -0.19 -24.33
CA SER A 164 -9.63 0.69 -23.56
C SER A 164 -8.91 1.95 -23.09
N SER A 165 -9.71 2.98 -22.78
CA SER A 165 -9.27 4.25 -22.18
C SER A 165 -10.41 4.78 -21.29
N ASN A 166 -10.28 5.98 -20.72
CA ASN A 166 -11.30 6.59 -19.85
C ASN A 166 -12.68 6.75 -20.53
N GLY A 167 -12.70 7.16 -21.81
CA GLY A 167 -13.93 7.34 -22.59
C GLY A 167 -14.54 6.02 -23.09
N VAL A 168 -15.78 6.06 -23.55
CA VAL A 168 -16.43 4.94 -24.24
C VAL A 168 -15.89 4.82 -25.66
N LEU A 169 -15.69 3.59 -26.14
CA LEU A 169 -15.30 3.36 -27.54
C LEU A 169 -16.43 3.78 -28.47
N GLU A 170 -16.22 4.85 -29.26
CA GLU A 170 -17.19 5.39 -30.21
C GLU A 170 -17.09 4.73 -31.59
N SER A 171 -15.87 4.51 -32.04
CA SER A 171 -15.65 3.88 -33.36
C SER A 171 -14.34 3.11 -33.42
N GLN A 172 -14.33 2.09 -34.27
CA GLN A 172 -13.12 1.37 -34.63
C GLN A 172 -13.11 1.12 -36.15
N VAL A 173 -11.97 1.41 -36.76
CA VAL A 173 -11.78 1.29 -38.21
C VAL A 173 -10.50 0.52 -38.48
N VAL A 174 -10.61 -0.58 -39.23
CA VAL A 174 -9.44 -1.33 -39.71
C VAL A 174 -8.67 -0.42 -40.67
N ASP A 175 -7.34 -0.40 -40.55
CA ASP A 175 -6.51 0.40 -41.44
C ASP A 175 -6.65 -0.09 -42.88
N PRO A 176 -6.95 0.81 -43.83
CA PRO A 176 -7.18 0.41 -45.24
C PRO A 176 -5.92 -0.09 -45.95
N THR A 177 -4.75 0.15 -45.38
CA THR A 177 -3.44 -0.28 -45.95
C THR A 177 -2.86 -1.49 -45.26
N ASP A 178 -3.32 -1.79 -44.05
CA ASP A 178 -2.88 -2.96 -43.23
C ASP A 178 -4.06 -3.49 -42.40
N ASP A 179 -4.65 -4.58 -42.84
CA ASP A 179 -5.84 -5.17 -42.22
C ASP A 179 -5.56 -5.85 -40.84
N SER A 180 -4.31 -5.92 -40.44
CA SER A 180 -3.89 -6.38 -39.10
C SER A 180 -3.99 -5.28 -38.03
N ILE A 181 -4.22 -4.03 -38.42
CA ILE A 181 -4.21 -2.84 -37.56
C ILE A 181 -5.62 -2.21 -37.50
N THR A 182 -5.98 -1.71 -36.32
CA THR A 182 -7.24 -1.02 -36.10
C THR A 182 -7.02 0.30 -35.38
N LYS A 183 -7.63 1.37 -35.88
CA LYS A 183 -7.73 2.68 -35.23
C LYS A 183 -9.00 2.74 -34.39
N ARG A 184 -8.88 3.09 -33.13
CA ARG A 184 -9.98 3.21 -32.17
C ARG A 184 -10.09 4.64 -31.68
N VAL A 185 -11.31 5.15 -31.63
CA VAL A 185 -11.63 6.50 -31.17
C VAL A 185 -12.54 6.38 -29.96
N PHE A 186 -12.19 7.06 -28.91
CA PHE A 186 -12.93 7.09 -27.65
C PHE A 186 -13.69 8.42 -27.51
N SER A 187 -14.83 8.39 -26.82
CA SER A 187 -15.58 9.60 -26.50
C SER A 187 -14.75 10.56 -25.64
N PRO A 188 -15.01 11.86 -25.73
CA PRO A 188 -14.38 12.84 -24.83
C PRO A 188 -14.58 12.44 -23.36
N THR A 189 -13.54 12.62 -22.56
CA THR A 189 -13.65 12.42 -21.09
C THR A 189 -14.48 13.55 -20.46
N ALA A 190 -14.87 13.37 -19.21
CA ALA A 190 -15.18 14.52 -18.36
C ALA A 190 -13.92 15.39 -18.18
N LYS A 191 -14.05 16.53 -17.51
CA LYS A 191 -12.93 17.41 -17.17
C LYS A 191 -12.14 16.80 -16.00
N ILE A 192 -11.02 16.14 -16.32
CA ILE A 192 -10.19 15.37 -15.36
C ILE A 192 -8.74 15.84 -15.37
N SER A 193 -7.99 15.47 -14.33
CA SER A 193 -6.55 15.72 -14.22
C SER A 193 -5.75 14.76 -15.13
N THR A 194 -4.52 15.12 -15.47
CA THR A 194 -3.62 14.31 -16.30
C THR A 194 -3.31 12.94 -15.68
N TYR A 195 -3.04 12.91 -14.38
CA TYR A 195 -2.56 11.72 -13.67
C TYR A 195 -3.58 10.58 -13.59
N ILE A 196 -4.87 10.83 -13.83
CA ILE A 196 -5.95 9.82 -13.85
C ILE A 196 -6.42 9.46 -15.26
N THR A 197 -5.71 9.87 -16.29
CA THR A 197 -5.94 9.34 -17.65
C THR A 197 -5.31 7.96 -17.78
N ALA A 198 -5.90 7.07 -18.59
CA ALA A 198 -5.44 5.70 -18.67
C ALA A 198 -5.61 5.08 -20.06
N ILE A 199 -4.73 4.15 -20.38
CA ILE A 199 -4.80 3.27 -21.55
C ILE A 199 -4.49 1.83 -21.10
N VAL A 200 -5.32 0.88 -21.55
CA VAL A 200 -5.07 -0.56 -21.46
C VAL A 200 -5.14 -1.13 -22.86
N ALA A 201 -4.14 -1.92 -23.28
CA ALA A 201 -4.10 -2.53 -24.61
C ALA A 201 -3.40 -3.88 -24.57
N GLY A 202 -3.93 -4.89 -25.27
CA GLY A 202 -3.31 -6.21 -25.31
C GLY A 202 -4.30 -7.34 -25.55
N GLU A 203 -3.82 -8.57 -25.39
CA GLU A 203 -4.60 -9.78 -25.62
C GLU A 203 -5.42 -10.21 -24.38
N TYR A 204 -5.99 -9.23 -23.66
CA TYR A 204 -6.74 -9.47 -22.42
C TYR A 204 -7.96 -10.38 -22.59
N PHE A 205 -8.21 -11.23 -21.61
CA PHE A 205 -9.54 -11.81 -21.40
C PHE A 205 -10.50 -10.73 -20.93
N THR A 206 -11.74 -10.77 -21.37
CA THR A 206 -12.77 -9.78 -21.08
C THR A 206 -14.03 -10.45 -20.57
N ALA A 207 -14.52 -10.01 -19.40
CA ALA A 207 -15.85 -10.32 -18.88
C ALA A 207 -16.69 -9.04 -18.86
N THR A 208 -18.00 -9.14 -19.16
CA THR A 208 -18.87 -7.97 -19.26
C THR A 208 -20.20 -8.17 -18.57
N THR A 209 -20.74 -7.10 -17.99
CA THR A 209 -22.10 -7.05 -17.46
C THR A 209 -22.61 -5.61 -17.47
N THR A 210 -23.82 -5.37 -17.00
CA THR A 210 -24.38 -4.04 -16.82
C THR A 210 -24.80 -3.85 -15.36
N TYR A 211 -24.39 -2.73 -14.77
CA TYR A 211 -24.97 -2.24 -13.53
C TYR A 211 -26.31 -1.55 -13.84
N LYS A 212 -27.35 -1.96 -13.11
CA LYS A 212 -28.66 -1.32 -13.10
C LYS A 212 -28.90 -0.74 -11.72
N PRO A 213 -29.02 0.57 -11.56
CA PRO A 213 -29.12 1.21 -10.26
C PRO A 213 -30.28 0.67 -9.43
N LYS A 214 -29.99 0.33 -8.19
CA LYS A 214 -30.97 0.15 -7.10
C LYS A 214 -30.93 1.35 -6.15
N SER A 215 -29.93 2.19 -6.30
CA SER A 215 -29.77 3.45 -5.59
C SER A 215 -30.96 4.36 -5.81
N LYS A 216 -31.29 5.20 -4.83
CA LYS A 216 -32.28 6.29 -4.93
C LYS A 216 -31.85 7.36 -5.93
N VAL A 217 -30.54 7.51 -6.10
CA VAL A 217 -29.92 8.40 -7.07
C VAL A 217 -29.70 7.62 -8.36
N ASN A 218 -30.35 8.03 -9.44
CA ASN A 218 -30.31 7.31 -10.70
C ASN A 218 -29.20 7.82 -11.62
N SER A 219 -28.11 7.08 -11.75
CA SER A 219 -27.04 7.31 -12.70
C SER A 219 -27.33 6.80 -14.12
N GLY A 220 -28.44 6.07 -14.32
CA GLY A 220 -28.68 5.26 -15.51
C GLY A 220 -27.93 3.92 -15.49
N ASP A 221 -28.12 3.12 -16.54
CA ASP A 221 -27.42 1.86 -16.70
C ASP A 221 -25.93 2.12 -17.01
N ILE A 222 -25.01 1.47 -16.27
CA ILE A 222 -23.56 1.63 -16.44
C ILE A 222 -22.96 0.32 -16.97
N PRO A 223 -22.27 0.31 -18.12
CA PRO A 223 -21.51 -0.85 -18.59
C PRO A 223 -20.36 -1.16 -17.61
N LEU A 224 -20.24 -2.42 -17.22
CA LEU A 224 -19.14 -2.93 -16.41
C LEU A 224 -18.33 -3.93 -17.22
N VAL A 225 -17.00 -3.79 -17.19
CA VAL A 225 -16.08 -4.72 -17.83
C VAL A 225 -14.97 -5.07 -16.84
N ALA A 226 -14.50 -6.31 -16.89
CA ALA A 226 -13.32 -6.76 -16.14
C ALA A 226 -12.34 -7.44 -17.10
N TYR A 227 -11.04 -7.12 -16.94
CA TYR A 227 -9.94 -7.61 -17.78
C TYR A 227 -8.90 -8.33 -16.94
N CYS A 228 -8.33 -9.44 -17.48
CA CYS A 228 -7.14 -10.06 -16.95
C CYS A 228 -6.32 -10.70 -18.07
N ARG A 229 -5.08 -11.11 -17.79
CA ARG A 229 -4.27 -11.90 -18.73
C ARG A 229 -4.97 -13.23 -19.04
N GLN A 230 -4.78 -13.75 -20.26
CA GLN A 230 -5.38 -15.03 -20.67
C GLN A 230 -4.94 -16.20 -19.79
N SER A 231 -3.68 -16.20 -19.35
CA SER A 231 -3.13 -17.22 -18.46
C SER A 231 -3.81 -17.29 -17.09
N LEU A 232 -4.38 -16.16 -16.60
CA LEU A 232 -5.09 -16.06 -15.33
C LEU A 232 -6.60 -16.27 -15.44
N LYS A 233 -7.15 -16.35 -16.66
CA LYS A 233 -8.59 -16.55 -16.89
C LYS A 233 -9.22 -17.68 -16.05
N PRO A 234 -8.60 -18.86 -15.85
CA PRO A 234 -9.20 -19.92 -15.04
C PRO A 234 -9.44 -19.58 -13.58
N HIS A 235 -8.73 -18.56 -13.04
CA HIS A 235 -8.77 -18.12 -11.66
C HIS A 235 -9.50 -16.78 -11.49
N PHE A 236 -9.99 -16.20 -12.59
CA PHE A 236 -10.56 -14.85 -12.58
C PHE A 236 -12.02 -14.87 -12.13
N ASP A 237 -12.24 -14.58 -10.87
CA ASP A 237 -13.55 -14.51 -10.20
C ASP A 237 -14.28 -13.19 -10.50
N TYR A 238 -14.57 -12.93 -11.77
CA TYR A 238 -15.24 -11.69 -12.21
C TYR A 238 -16.67 -11.56 -11.69
N ASP A 239 -17.37 -12.65 -11.38
CA ASP A 239 -18.72 -12.59 -10.83
C ASP A 239 -18.74 -11.96 -9.44
N HIS A 240 -17.78 -12.29 -8.58
CA HIS A 240 -17.61 -11.64 -7.28
C HIS A 240 -17.20 -10.18 -7.44
N ILE A 241 -16.24 -9.89 -8.34
CA ILE A 241 -15.80 -8.51 -8.63
C ILE A 241 -17.00 -7.65 -9.05
N PHE A 242 -17.82 -8.12 -9.99
CA PHE A 242 -19.03 -7.41 -10.42
C PHE A 242 -20.08 -7.26 -9.33
N LYS A 243 -20.24 -8.26 -8.45
CA LYS A 243 -21.13 -8.17 -7.29
C LYS A 243 -20.70 -7.04 -6.36
N VAL A 244 -19.42 -7.03 -5.98
CA VAL A 244 -18.83 -5.98 -5.12
C VAL A 244 -19.00 -4.61 -5.75
N THR A 245 -18.67 -4.48 -7.03
CA THR A 245 -18.79 -3.22 -7.78
C THR A 245 -20.22 -2.68 -7.78
N LYS A 246 -21.21 -3.55 -8.05
CA LYS A 246 -22.64 -3.15 -8.05
C LYS A 246 -23.11 -2.70 -6.68
N ASN A 247 -22.73 -3.42 -5.62
CA ASN A 247 -23.07 -3.06 -4.24
C ASN A 247 -22.43 -1.72 -3.85
N GLY A 248 -21.15 -1.52 -4.20
CA GLY A 248 -20.45 -0.27 -3.93
C GLY A 248 -21.07 0.92 -4.66
N LEU A 249 -21.43 0.78 -5.94
CA LEU A 249 -22.10 1.83 -6.71
C LEU A 249 -23.45 2.23 -6.10
N ASP A 250 -24.30 1.25 -5.70
CA ASP A 250 -25.54 1.54 -5.01
C ASP A 250 -25.28 2.29 -3.69
N PHE A 251 -24.32 1.80 -2.91
CA PHE A 251 -23.99 2.36 -1.59
C PHE A 251 -23.48 3.79 -1.65
N PHE A 252 -22.44 4.06 -2.47
CA PHE A 252 -21.83 5.39 -2.52
C PHE A 252 -22.73 6.43 -3.16
N GLN A 253 -23.52 6.08 -4.19
CA GLN A 253 -24.50 7.01 -4.74
C GLN A 253 -25.55 7.43 -3.71
N ASP A 254 -26.08 6.47 -2.93
CA ASP A 254 -27.02 6.76 -1.84
C ASP A 254 -26.38 7.54 -0.70
N LEU A 255 -25.15 7.20 -0.35
CA LEU A 255 -24.40 7.85 0.72
C LEU A 255 -24.11 9.32 0.40
N PHE A 256 -23.61 9.59 -0.81
CA PHE A 256 -23.19 10.93 -1.23
C PHE A 256 -24.32 11.77 -1.84
N ASP A 257 -25.50 11.18 -2.08
CA ASP A 257 -26.62 11.82 -2.81
C ASP A 257 -26.14 12.45 -4.13
N TYR A 258 -25.28 11.70 -4.83
CA TYR A 258 -24.64 12.15 -6.08
C TYR A 258 -24.45 10.95 -7.03
N PRO A 259 -24.93 11.03 -8.29
CA PRO A 259 -24.82 9.91 -9.23
C PRO A 259 -23.34 9.65 -9.58
N TYR A 260 -23.00 8.41 -9.90
CA TYR A 260 -21.71 8.08 -10.48
C TYR A 260 -21.48 8.92 -11.73
N PRO A 261 -20.39 9.74 -11.79
CA PRO A 261 -20.32 10.81 -12.77
C PRO A 261 -19.72 10.42 -14.14
N TYR A 262 -19.38 9.14 -14.34
CA TYR A 262 -18.70 8.68 -15.55
C TYR A 262 -19.55 7.68 -16.35
N PRO A 263 -19.32 7.52 -17.70
CA PRO A 263 -20.22 6.76 -18.55
C PRO A 263 -20.06 5.23 -18.48
N LYS A 264 -19.01 4.74 -17.87
CA LYS A 264 -18.69 3.31 -17.72
C LYS A 264 -17.85 3.05 -16.50
N TYR A 265 -17.77 1.79 -16.06
CA TYR A 265 -16.86 1.34 -14.99
C TYR A 265 -16.15 0.07 -15.43
N GLU A 266 -14.92 0.20 -15.89
CA GLU A 266 -14.08 -0.92 -16.31
C GLU A 266 -12.97 -1.14 -15.28
N GLN A 267 -12.54 -2.40 -15.10
CA GLN A 267 -11.55 -2.82 -14.12
C GLN A 267 -10.53 -3.73 -14.80
N ALA A 268 -9.28 -3.30 -14.87
CA ALA A 268 -8.20 -4.06 -15.48
C ALA A 268 -7.23 -4.58 -14.42
N PHE A 269 -7.12 -5.89 -14.30
CA PHE A 269 -6.15 -6.56 -13.43
C PHE A 269 -4.88 -6.79 -14.25
N VAL A 270 -3.82 -6.04 -13.91
CA VAL A 270 -2.64 -5.89 -14.76
C VAL A 270 -1.38 -6.50 -14.12
N PRO A 271 -0.45 -7.04 -14.95
CA PRO A 271 0.78 -7.69 -14.45
C PRO A 271 1.81 -6.68 -13.95
N GLU A 272 2.61 -7.09 -12.97
CA GLU A 272 3.75 -6.33 -12.44
C GLU A 272 3.41 -4.89 -12.01
N TYR A 273 2.23 -4.72 -11.45
CA TYR A 273 1.76 -3.42 -11.02
C TYR A 273 2.49 -2.98 -9.74
N ASN A 274 2.98 -1.74 -9.70
CA ASN A 274 3.77 -1.22 -8.57
C ASN A 274 2.94 -0.90 -7.32
N ILE A 275 1.62 -0.76 -7.49
CA ILE A 275 0.67 -0.34 -6.46
C ILE A 275 -0.53 -1.29 -6.43
N GLY A 276 -1.38 -1.17 -5.42
CA GLY A 276 -2.57 -2.01 -5.29
C GLY A 276 -3.59 -1.77 -6.39
N ALA A 277 -3.92 -0.50 -6.64
CA ALA A 277 -4.85 -0.07 -7.67
C ALA A 277 -4.67 1.42 -8.01
N MET A 278 -5.43 1.91 -9.00
CA MET A 278 -5.45 3.31 -9.43
C MET A 278 -6.84 3.70 -9.92
N GLU A 279 -7.32 4.84 -9.46
CA GLU A 279 -8.67 5.36 -9.62
C GLU A 279 -9.00 5.95 -10.99
N ASN A 280 -8.34 5.57 -12.07
CA ASN A 280 -8.61 6.16 -13.39
C ASN A 280 -10.10 6.11 -13.73
N PRO A 281 -10.82 7.25 -13.91
CA PRO A 281 -12.25 7.25 -14.14
C PRO A 281 -12.62 6.48 -15.42
N GLY A 282 -13.56 5.57 -15.29
CA GLY A 282 -14.00 4.71 -16.40
C GLY A 282 -13.09 3.51 -16.70
N LEU A 283 -11.85 3.48 -16.21
CA LEU A 283 -10.89 2.38 -16.42
C LEU A 283 -9.95 2.23 -15.23
N VAL A 284 -10.45 1.72 -14.12
CA VAL A 284 -9.69 1.45 -12.90
C VAL A 284 -8.71 0.32 -13.15
N THR A 285 -7.46 0.47 -12.71
CA THR A 285 -6.45 -0.58 -12.82
C THR A 285 -6.14 -1.18 -11.44
N PHE A 286 -5.93 -2.48 -11.38
CA PHE A 286 -5.62 -3.25 -10.16
C PHE A 286 -4.41 -4.14 -10.39
N THR A 287 -3.65 -4.43 -9.33
CA THR A 287 -2.68 -5.52 -9.38
C THR A 287 -3.37 -6.85 -9.64
N GLU A 288 -2.77 -7.70 -10.47
CA GLU A 288 -3.27 -9.06 -10.69
C GLU A 288 -3.09 -9.98 -9.47
N ASP A 289 -2.39 -9.53 -8.41
CA ASP A 289 -2.32 -10.24 -7.13
C ASP A 289 -3.70 -10.43 -6.48
N TYR A 290 -4.70 -9.63 -6.88
CA TYR A 290 -6.09 -9.83 -6.52
C TYR A 290 -6.82 -10.93 -7.29
N ILE A 291 -6.13 -11.65 -8.17
CA ILE A 291 -6.61 -12.89 -8.81
C ILE A 291 -5.98 -14.08 -8.08
N PHE A 292 -6.75 -14.67 -7.18
CA PHE A 292 -6.25 -15.66 -6.23
C PHE A 292 -6.10 -17.04 -6.87
N VAL A 293 -4.89 -17.38 -7.27
CA VAL A 293 -4.59 -18.70 -7.91
C VAL A 293 -4.67 -19.83 -6.89
N SER A 294 -4.26 -19.59 -5.65
CA SER A 294 -4.20 -20.58 -4.56
C SER A 294 -5.49 -20.72 -3.75
N GLY A 295 -6.62 -20.25 -4.28
CA GLY A 295 -7.85 -20.05 -3.52
C GLY A 295 -7.80 -18.77 -2.69
N ALA A 296 -8.98 -18.20 -2.41
CA ALA A 296 -9.13 -16.97 -1.63
C ALA A 296 -9.68 -17.29 -0.24
N THR A 297 -9.07 -16.73 0.78
CA THR A 297 -9.67 -16.64 2.12
C THR A 297 -10.66 -15.50 2.19
N GLU A 298 -11.49 -15.44 3.24
CA GLU A 298 -12.37 -14.29 3.48
C GLU A 298 -11.55 -12.99 3.63
N ASP A 299 -10.39 -13.05 4.25
CA ASP A 299 -9.44 -11.92 4.37
C ASP A 299 -8.91 -11.44 2.99
N ASP A 300 -8.55 -12.38 2.10
CA ASP A 300 -8.16 -12.07 0.73
C ASP A 300 -9.30 -11.37 -0.04
N LEU A 301 -10.55 -11.87 0.10
CA LEU A 301 -11.73 -11.29 -0.54
C LEU A 301 -12.12 -9.93 0.07
N GLU A 302 -11.97 -9.77 1.39
CA GLU A 302 -12.14 -8.48 2.07
C GLU A 302 -11.13 -7.46 1.57
N GLY A 303 -9.85 -7.80 1.51
CA GLY A 303 -8.79 -6.92 1.02
C GLY A 303 -9.05 -6.43 -0.40
N ARG A 304 -9.42 -7.35 -1.33
CA ARG A 304 -9.82 -6.99 -2.70
C ARG A 304 -11.07 -6.11 -2.71
N THR A 305 -12.06 -6.42 -1.90
CA THR A 305 -13.31 -5.65 -1.79
C THR A 305 -13.05 -4.25 -1.25
N ASN A 306 -12.20 -4.13 -0.23
CA ASN A 306 -11.78 -2.85 0.32
C ASN A 306 -11.13 -1.99 -0.76
N THR A 307 -10.20 -2.56 -1.53
CA THR A 307 -9.53 -1.83 -2.62
C THR A 307 -10.51 -1.44 -3.72
N ILE A 308 -11.44 -2.30 -4.15
CA ILE A 308 -12.47 -1.92 -5.13
C ILE A 308 -13.33 -0.77 -4.62
N CYS A 309 -13.70 -0.77 -3.34
CA CYS A 309 -14.47 0.32 -2.73
C CYS A 309 -13.64 1.59 -2.55
N HIS A 310 -12.34 1.46 -2.26
CA HIS A 310 -11.38 2.58 -2.18
C HIS A 310 -11.30 3.31 -3.53
N GLU A 311 -10.99 2.58 -4.61
CA GLU A 311 -10.93 3.15 -5.96
C GLU A 311 -12.26 3.73 -6.43
N MET A 312 -13.37 3.12 -6.00
CA MET A 312 -14.70 3.64 -6.31
C MET A 312 -15.00 4.94 -5.56
N ALA A 313 -14.58 5.08 -4.31
CA ALA A 313 -14.77 6.32 -3.54
C ALA A 313 -14.02 7.50 -4.15
N HIS A 314 -12.87 7.23 -4.77
CA HIS A 314 -12.11 8.24 -5.51
C HIS A 314 -12.90 8.88 -6.66
N MET A 315 -13.89 8.21 -7.24
CA MET A 315 -14.73 8.79 -8.30
C MET A 315 -15.39 10.11 -7.86
N TRP A 316 -15.56 10.31 -6.55
CA TRP A 316 -16.01 11.57 -5.94
C TRP A 316 -14.87 12.30 -5.22
N PHE A 317 -14.12 11.61 -4.34
CA PHE A 317 -12.96 12.16 -3.63
C PHE A 317 -11.67 11.93 -4.42
N GLY A 318 -11.25 12.85 -5.25
CA GLY A 318 -10.05 12.76 -6.08
C GLY A 318 -10.30 13.05 -7.54
N ASP A 319 -11.34 12.45 -8.13
CA ASP A 319 -11.62 12.58 -9.56
C ASP A 319 -12.61 13.72 -9.85
N LEU A 320 -13.80 13.69 -9.23
CA LEU A 320 -14.78 14.77 -9.36
C LEU A 320 -14.24 16.05 -8.73
N VAL A 321 -13.78 15.96 -7.49
CA VAL A 321 -13.13 17.06 -6.75
C VAL A 321 -11.71 16.64 -6.43
N THR A 322 -10.71 17.34 -6.96
CA THR A 322 -9.29 17.01 -6.88
C THR A 322 -8.54 18.06 -6.03
N MET A 323 -7.46 17.68 -5.35
CA MET A 323 -6.58 18.63 -4.68
C MET A 323 -5.96 19.61 -5.70
N LYS A 324 -5.60 20.82 -5.26
CA LYS A 324 -4.87 21.81 -6.06
C LYS A 324 -3.42 21.41 -6.27
N TRP A 325 -2.78 20.90 -5.22
CA TRP A 325 -1.41 20.41 -5.21
C TRP A 325 -1.27 19.24 -4.24
N TRP A 326 -0.18 18.57 -4.29
CA TRP A 326 0.11 17.34 -3.56
C TRP A 326 0.22 17.50 -2.03
N ASP A 327 0.30 18.74 -1.51
CA ASP A 327 0.18 19.01 -0.06
C ASP A 327 -1.12 18.46 0.52
N ASP A 328 -2.18 18.47 -0.28
CA ASP A 328 -3.53 18.05 0.09
C ASP A 328 -3.90 16.67 -0.51
N LEU A 329 -2.92 15.80 -0.80
CA LEU A 329 -3.12 14.42 -1.25
C LEU A 329 -4.08 13.64 -0.33
N TRP A 330 -4.07 13.94 0.97
CA TRP A 330 -4.94 13.34 1.97
C TRP A 330 -6.44 13.55 1.68
N LEU A 331 -6.83 14.64 1.01
CA LEU A 331 -8.23 14.92 0.64
C LEU A 331 -8.83 13.86 -0.29
N LYS A 332 -8.00 13.07 -0.94
CA LYS A 332 -8.45 11.91 -1.67
C LYS A 332 -8.08 10.60 -0.96
N GLU A 333 -6.85 10.38 -0.58
CA GLU A 333 -6.36 9.10 -0.08
C GLU A 333 -6.92 8.74 1.31
N SER A 334 -6.91 9.68 2.25
CA SER A 334 -7.47 9.42 3.58
C SER A 334 -8.98 9.14 3.52
N PHE A 335 -9.69 9.88 2.66
CA PHE A 335 -11.13 9.67 2.45
C PHE A 335 -11.41 8.34 1.78
N ALA A 336 -10.66 7.97 0.74
CA ALA A 336 -10.85 6.71 0.04
C ALA A 336 -10.50 5.51 0.93
N ASP A 337 -9.46 5.59 1.76
CA ASP A 337 -9.09 4.53 2.70
C ASP A 337 -10.16 4.32 3.79
N PHE A 338 -10.75 5.40 4.31
CA PHE A 338 -11.91 5.34 5.21
C PHE A 338 -13.15 4.76 4.53
N MET A 339 -13.48 5.25 3.33
CA MET A 339 -14.67 4.85 2.57
C MET A 339 -14.54 3.41 2.03
N GLY A 340 -13.32 2.98 1.67
CA GLY A 340 -13.04 1.61 1.27
C GLY A 340 -13.43 0.61 2.37
N THR A 341 -12.97 0.88 3.60
CA THR A 341 -13.33 0.08 4.77
C THR A 341 -14.83 0.13 5.08
N LEU A 342 -15.44 1.31 4.99
CA LEU A 342 -16.88 1.49 5.18
C LEU A 342 -17.67 0.73 4.11
N GLY A 343 -17.27 0.78 2.84
CA GLY A 343 -17.90 0.08 1.74
C GLY A 343 -17.75 -1.45 1.82
N ALA A 344 -16.59 -1.95 2.28
CA ALA A 344 -16.40 -3.36 2.55
C ALA A 344 -17.38 -3.84 3.64
N LYS A 345 -17.50 -3.09 4.72
CA LYS A 345 -18.40 -3.41 5.85
C LYS A 345 -19.87 -3.27 5.47
N GLU A 346 -20.32 -2.08 5.08
CA GLU A 346 -21.73 -1.74 4.99
C GLU A 346 -22.37 -2.19 3.68
N ALA A 347 -21.64 -2.11 2.56
CA ALA A 347 -22.17 -2.51 1.25
C ALA A 347 -21.96 -4.00 0.94
N ASN A 348 -20.86 -4.58 1.41
CA ASN A 348 -20.44 -5.93 1.05
C ASN A 348 -20.42 -6.93 2.22
N HIS A 349 -20.76 -6.48 3.44
CA HIS A 349 -21.00 -7.28 4.64
C HIS A 349 -19.77 -8.07 5.12
N PHE A 350 -18.57 -7.53 4.95
CA PHE A 350 -17.36 -8.04 5.59
C PHE A 350 -17.30 -7.52 7.03
N GLU A 351 -17.73 -8.37 7.97
CA GLU A 351 -17.88 -7.97 9.37
C GLU A 351 -16.58 -7.55 10.04
N ASP A 352 -15.44 -8.12 9.61
CA ASP A 352 -14.12 -7.89 10.17
C ASP A 352 -13.38 -6.70 9.52
N ALA A 353 -13.98 -5.95 8.58
CA ALA A 353 -13.29 -4.84 7.88
C ALA A 353 -12.63 -3.80 8.81
N TRP A 354 -13.30 -3.43 9.91
CA TRP A 354 -12.69 -2.54 10.91
C TRP A 354 -11.65 -3.22 11.80
N VAL A 355 -11.68 -4.55 11.91
CA VAL A 355 -10.64 -5.35 12.58
C VAL A 355 -9.37 -5.34 11.75
N THR A 356 -9.49 -5.62 10.46
CA THR A 356 -8.40 -5.54 9.48
C THR A 356 -7.81 -4.12 9.43
N PHE A 357 -8.66 -3.09 9.42
CA PHE A 357 -8.22 -1.69 9.48
C PHE A 357 -7.37 -1.42 10.73
N ALA A 358 -7.83 -1.82 11.92
CA ALA A 358 -7.12 -1.59 13.17
C ALA A 358 -5.76 -2.31 13.23
N ASN A 359 -5.68 -3.54 12.72
CA ASN A 359 -4.49 -4.39 12.86
C ASN A 359 -3.49 -4.29 11.71
N ASN A 360 -3.94 -3.95 10.50
CA ASN A 360 -3.07 -3.83 9.32
C ASN A 360 -2.85 -2.36 8.95
N ARG A 361 -3.92 -1.60 8.68
CA ARG A 361 -3.79 -0.20 8.23
C ARG A 361 -3.22 0.71 9.31
N LYS A 362 -3.77 0.71 10.52
CA LYS A 362 -3.25 1.52 11.63
C LYS A 362 -1.86 1.08 12.09
N ALA A 363 -1.56 -0.22 12.06
CA ALA A 363 -0.21 -0.71 12.36
C ALA A 363 0.83 -0.16 11.38
N TRP A 364 0.49 -0.09 10.08
CA TRP A 364 1.32 0.56 9.07
C TRP A 364 1.51 2.05 9.36
N ALA A 365 0.43 2.77 9.71
CA ALA A 365 0.50 4.17 10.11
C ALA A 365 1.40 4.36 11.33
N TYR A 366 1.24 3.57 12.39
CA TYR A 366 2.06 3.65 13.61
C TYR A 366 3.54 3.40 13.32
N MET A 367 3.85 2.46 12.41
CA MET A 367 5.22 2.20 12.01
C MET A 367 5.85 3.43 11.37
N GLN A 368 5.16 4.08 10.43
CA GLN A 368 5.68 5.22 9.69
C GLN A 368 5.68 6.52 10.50
N ASP A 369 4.65 6.74 11.30
CA ASP A 369 4.51 7.97 12.10
C ASP A 369 5.49 8.06 13.29
N GLN A 370 6.27 6.99 13.53
CA GLN A 370 7.34 6.95 14.52
C GLN A 370 8.74 7.11 13.90
N LEU A 371 8.85 7.20 12.58
CA LEU A 371 10.13 7.36 11.88
C LEU A 371 10.67 8.80 11.99
N PRO A 372 11.99 9.00 11.84
CA PRO A 372 12.58 10.35 11.76
C PRO A 372 12.03 11.16 10.58
N THR A 373 11.47 10.49 9.59
CA THR A 373 10.89 11.05 8.36
C THR A 373 9.39 11.30 8.46
N THR A 374 8.80 11.17 9.66
CA THR A 374 7.39 11.45 9.87
C THR A 374 7.01 12.87 9.48
N HIS A 375 5.80 13.04 9.02
CA HIS A 375 5.24 14.32 8.60
C HIS A 375 3.76 14.45 9.03
N PRO A 376 3.19 15.65 9.02
CA PRO A 376 1.75 15.83 9.20
C PRO A 376 0.94 15.16 8.07
N ILE A 377 -0.35 14.92 8.32
CA ILE A 377 -1.28 14.43 7.26
C ILE A 377 -1.33 15.46 6.13
N VAL A 378 -1.48 16.74 6.44
CA VAL A 378 -1.29 17.85 5.49
C VAL A 378 0.21 18.11 5.40
N ALA A 379 0.84 17.61 4.36
CA ALA A 379 2.28 17.65 4.19
C ALA A 379 2.74 18.95 3.52
N ASP A 380 4.03 19.24 3.60
CA ASP A 380 4.69 20.30 2.80
C ASP A 380 5.42 19.65 1.63
N ILE A 381 4.83 19.74 0.44
CA ILE A 381 5.32 19.08 -0.78
C ILE A 381 5.87 20.11 -1.75
N PRO A 382 7.17 20.41 -1.71
CA PRO A 382 7.77 21.47 -2.53
C PRO A 382 7.88 21.11 -4.03
N HIS A 383 7.87 19.82 -4.37
CA HIS A 383 8.06 19.35 -5.75
C HIS A 383 7.59 17.89 -5.94
N LEU A 384 7.50 17.42 -7.19
CA LEU A 384 6.95 16.11 -7.55
C LEU A 384 7.72 14.91 -6.96
N GLU A 385 9.04 14.99 -6.84
CA GLU A 385 9.82 13.91 -6.19
C GLU A 385 9.43 13.76 -4.71
N ALA A 386 9.14 14.86 -4.01
CA ALA A 386 8.61 14.80 -2.65
C ALA A 386 7.19 14.22 -2.63
N ALA A 387 6.36 14.52 -3.63
CA ALA A 387 5.02 13.97 -3.75
C ALA A 387 5.06 12.43 -3.84
N SER A 388 5.94 11.87 -4.67
CA SER A 388 6.06 10.41 -4.83
C SER A 388 6.43 9.68 -3.52
N GLN A 389 7.06 10.37 -2.57
CA GLN A 389 7.42 9.81 -1.25
C GLN A 389 6.32 9.97 -0.19
N ASN A 390 5.22 10.64 -0.53
CA ASN A 390 4.12 10.94 0.41
C ASN A 390 2.94 9.95 0.32
N PHE A 391 3.03 8.97 -0.57
CA PHE A 391 2.09 7.84 -0.65
C PHE A 391 2.46 6.81 0.42
N ASP A 392 2.11 7.11 1.66
CA ASP A 392 2.58 6.37 2.82
C ASP A 392 1.46 6.16 3.86
N GLY A 393 1.75 5.38 4.92
CA GLY A 393 0.79 5.08 5.97
C GLY A 393 0.26 6.31 6.72
N ILE A 394 0.92 7.47 6.62
CA ILE A 394 0.44 8.71 7.22
C ILE A 394 -0.69 9.28 6.36
N THR A 395 -0.46 9.47 5.08
CA THR A 395 -1.47 10.02 4.16
C THR A 395 -2.70 9.11 4.03
N TYR A 396 -2.51 7.79 3.98
CA TYR A 396 -3.59 6.80 3.88
C TYR A 396 -4.21 6.49 5.26
N ALA A 397 -3.53 5.71 6.06
CA ALA A 397 -4.09 5.03 7.22
C ALA A 397 -4.19 5.90 8.48
N LYS A 398 -3.20 6.77 8.78
CA LYS A 398 -3.36 7.79 9.84
C LYS A 398 -4.47 8.75 9.45
N GLY A 399 -4.49 9.22 8.22
CA GLY A 399 -5.53 10.12 7.73
C GLY A 399 -6.92 9.50 7.85
N ALA A 400 -7.13 8.26 7.39
CA ALA A 400 -8.40 7.55 7.53
C ALA A 400 -8.79 7.33 9.01
N SER A 401 -7.82 7.03 9.89
CA SER A 401 -8.07 6.90 11.32
C SER A 401 -8.49 8.22 11.96
N VAL A 402 -7.89 9.33 11.54
CA VAL A 402 -8.27 10.68 12.00
C VAL A 402 -9.63 11.09 11.44
N LEU A 403 -10.01 10.68 10.23
CA LEU A 403 -11.38 10.84 9.71
C LEU A 403 -12.39 10.01 10.52
N LYS A 404 -12.06 8.77 10.90
CA LYS A 404 -12.90 7.97 11.81
C LYS A 404 -13.11 8.69 13.16
N GLN A 405 -12.07 9.30 13.69
CA GLN A 405 -12.14 10.13 14.89
C GLN A 405 -12.97 11.40 14.66
N LEU A 406 -12.87 12.04 13.49
CA LEU A 406 -13.71 13.19 13.11
C LEU A 406 -15.18 12.80 13.10
N VAL A 407 -15.51 11.65 12.54
CA VAL A 407 -16.87 11.08 12.55
C VAL A 407 -17.39 10.92 13.98
N ALA A 408 -16.55 10.40 14.90
CA ALA A 408 -16.92 10.30 16.31
C ALA A 408 -17.11 11.68 16.98
N TYR A 409 -16.41 12.71 16.50
CA TYR A 409 -16.45 14.08 17.05
C TYR A 409 -17.65 14.91 16.55
N VAL A 410 -17.98 14.84 15.24
CA VAL A 410 -19.07 15.64 14.63
C VAL A 410 -20.36 14.87 14.42
N GLY A 411 -20.33 13.55 14.44
CA GLY A 411 -21.41 12.62 14.08
C GLY A 411 -21.36 12.24 12.60
N PHE A 412 -21.74 10.98 12.31
CA PHE A 412 -21.69 10.41 10.97
C PHE A 412 -22.55 11.19 9.97
N ASP A 413 -23.80 11.52 10.33
CA ASP A 413 -24.71 12.24 9.43
C ASP A 413 -24.16 13.64 9.06
N THR A 414 -23.55 14.35 10.03
CA THR A 414 -22.93 15.65 9.80
C THR A 414 -21.73 15.55 8.89
N PHE A 415 -20.90 14.52 9.08
CA PHE A 415 -19.73 14.26 8.23
C PHE A 415 -20.14 13.97 6.78
N ILE A 416 -21.15 13.12 6.57
CA ILE A 416 -21.64 12.80 5.24
C ILE A 416 -22.32 14.00 4.57
N GLU A 417 -23.08 14.81 5.33
CA GLU A 417 -23.69 16.02 4.79
C GLU A 417 -22.60 17.03 4.35
N ALA A 418 -21.50 17.13 5.11
CA ALA A 418 -20.36 17.93 4.68
C ALA A 418 -19.76 17.42 3.35
N ALA A 419 -19.62 16.10 3.18
CA ALA A 419 -19.16 15.50 1.92
C ALA A 419 -20.12 15.83 0.76
N ARG A 420 -21.43 15.73 0.95
CA ARG A 420 -22.46 16.07 -0.07
C ARG A 420 -22.37 17.54 -0.51
N VAL A 421 -22.24 18.46 0.46
CA VAL A 421 -22.07 19.90 0.18
C VAL A 421 -20.77 20.16 -0.56
N TYR A 422 -19.68 19.49 -0.15
CA TYR A 422 -18.37 19.60 -0.76
C TYR A 422 -18.40 19.18 -2.23
N PHE A 423 -18.98 18.03 -2.58
CA PHE A 423 -19.10 17.60 -3.98
C PHE A 423 -19.91 18.56 -4.82
N LYS A 424 -21.09 18.97 -4.38
CA LYS A 424 -21.96 19.90 -5.13
C LYS A 424 -21.31 21.27 -5.34
N ARG A 425 -20.49 21.74 -4.37
CA ARG A 425 -19.86 23.06 -4.42
C ARG A 425 -18.64 23.09 -5.34
N PHE A 426 -17.88 22.01 -5.38
CA PHE A 426 -16.58 21.97 -6.02
C PHE A 426 -16.49 20.96 -7.19
N GLU A 427 -17.63 20.43 -7.66
CA GLU A 427 -17.67 19.47 -8.76
C GLU A 427 -16.83 19.94 -9.96
N TRP A 428 -16.02 19.03 -10.51
CA TRP A 428 -15.09 19.26 -11.61
C TRP A 428 -13.97 20.28 -11.34
N GLY A 429 -13.82 20.70 -10.08
CA GLY A 429 -12.83 21.67 -9.67
C GLY A 429 -11.71 21.06 -8.80
N ASN A 430 -10.91 21.98 -8.21
CA ASN A 430 -9.79 21.66 -7.35
C ASN A 430 -9.90 22.41 -6.02
N THR A 431 -9.50 21.75 -4.93
CA THR A 431 -9.66 22.26 -3.56
C THR A 431 -8.39 22.10 -2.73
N SER A 432 -8.39 22.76 -1.58
CA SER A 432 -7.38 22.68 -0.52
C SER A 432 -8.03 22.34 0.81
N LEU A 433 -7.21 22.08 1.86
CA LEU A 433 -7.68 21.92 3.24
C LEU A 433 -8.66 23.02 3.64
N ASN A 434 -8.36 24.29 3.32
CA ASN A 434 -9.20 25.42 3.71
C ASN A 434 -10.61 25.35 3.11
N ASP A 435 -10.72 24.91 1.85
CA ASP A 435 -12.01 24.73 1.17
C ASP A 435 -12.86 23.66 1.87
N PHE A 436 -12.24 22.53 2.27
CA PHE A 436 -12.92 21.47 3.03
C PHE A 436 -13.32 21.91 4.43
N LEU A 437 -12.41 22.60 5.18
CA LEU A 437 -12.71 23.10 6.52
C LEU A 437 -13.85 24.14 6.51
N GLN A 438 -13.92 24.98 5.49
CA GLN A 438 -15.04 25.92 5.36
C GLN A 438 -16.37 25.17 5.27
N VAL A 439 -16.47 24.13 4.45
CA VAL A 439 -17.69 23.32 4.36
C VAL A 439 -18.01 22.63 5.68
N LEU A 440 -17.00 22.05 6.31
CA LEU A 440 -17.16 21.33 7.58
C LEU A 440 -17.62 22.28 8.71
N ASN A 441 -17.08 23.50 8.76
CA ASN A 441 -17.51 24.55 9.72
C ASN A 441 -19.00 24.91 9.50
N GLU A 442 -19.38 25.16 8.24
CA GLU A 442 -20.75 25.53 7.87
C GLU A 442 -21.76 24.44 8.27
N VAL A 443 -21.45 23.17 7.97
CA VAL A 443 -22.37 22.05 8.20
C VAL A 443 -22.41 21.62 9.66
N SER A 444 -21.26 21.57 10.33
CA SER A 444 -21.19 21.14 11.74
C SER A 444 -21.58 22.24 12.73
N GLY A 445 -21.55 23.51 12.32
CA GLY A 445 -21.74 24.64 13.20
C GLY A 445 -20.62 24.83 14.23
N ARG A 446 -19.47 24.22 14.03
CA ARG A 446 -18.29 24.26 14.92
C ARG A 446 -17.11 24.91 14.22
N ASP A 447 -16.22 25.55 14.97
CA ASP A 447 -14.91 25.97 14.50
C ASP A 447 -13.97 24.74 14.53
N MET A 448 -13.70 24.18 13.36
CA MET A 448 -12.84 22.99 13.21
C MET A 448 -11.35 23.33 13.05
N GLN A 449 -10.97 24.62 13.09
CA GLN A 449 -9.58 25.01 12.88
C GLN A 449 -8.66 24.45 13.98
N ALA A 450 -9.09 24.54 15.26
CA ALA A 450 -8.32 24.00 16.38
C ALA A 450 -8.14 22.46 16.26
N TRP A 451 -9.19 21.75 15.84
CA TRP A 451 -9.12 20.31 15.59
C TRP A 451 -8.15 19.99 14.44
N ALA A 452 -8.24 20.70 13.31
CA ALA A 452 -7.36 20.52 12.17
C ALA A 452 -5.89 20.79 12.53
N ASN A 453 -5.62 21.84 13.29
CA ASN A 453 -4.27 22.15 13.76
C ASN A 453 -3.70 21.03 14.65
N ALA A 454 -4.52 20.44 15.53
CA ALA A 454 -4.07 19.36 16.42
C ALA A 454 -3.85 18.03 15.70
N TRP A 455 -4.65 17.72 14.69
CA TRP A 455 -4.69 16.38 14.08
C TRP A 455 -4.14 16.30 12.66
N LEU A 456 -4.43 17.30 11.82
CA LEU A 456 -4.01 17.27 10.41
C LEU A 456 -2.63 17.90 10.19
N GLN A 457 -2.21 18.82 11.06
CA GLN A 457 -0.99 19.61 10.91
C GLN A 457 0.12 19.22 11.91
N THR A 458 -0.02 18.08 12.57
CA THR A 458 1.00 17.57 13.51
C THR A 458 1.39 16.14 13.16
N SER A 459 2.66 15.80 13.43
CA SER A 459 3.23 14.49 13.17
C SER A 459 3.37 13.64 14.45
N GLY A 460 3.63 12.35 14.28
CA GLY A 460 3.85 11.41 15.36
C GLY A 460 2.56 10.84 15.96
N VAL A 461 2.68 9.75 16.69
CA VAL A 461 1.57 9.06 17.37
C VAL A 461 1.68 9.21 18.89
N SER A 462 0.57 9.55 19.55
CA SER A 462 0.51 9.58 21.00
C SER A 462 0.41 8.19 21.59
N ALA A 463 1.00 7.95 22.78
CA ALA A 463 0.73 6.77 23.57
C ALA A 463 -0.20 7.10 24.73
N LEU A 464 -1.29 6.36 24.84
CA LEU A 464 -2.31 6.52 25.87
C LEU A 464 -2.26 5.36 26.85
N GLY A 465 -2.53 5.66 28.13
CA GLY A 465 -2.58 4.64 29.17
C GLY A 465 -3.50 5.08 30.31
N THR A 466 -3.64 4.17 31.27
CA THR A 466 -4.38 4.41 32.50
C THR A 466 -3.52 4.06 33.71
N LYS A 467 -3.75 4.78 34.83
CA LYS A 467 -3.14 4.49 36.13
C LYS A 467 -4.21 4.52 37.19
N ARG A 468 -4.39 3.40 37.86
CA ARG A 468 -5.32 3.25 38.99
C ARG A 468 -4.69 3.73 40.27
N VAL A 469 -5.40 4.53 41.08
CA VAL A 469 -4.98 4.99 42.37
C VAL A 469 -5.95 4.47 43.44
N TYR A 470 -5.44 3.77 44.40
CA TYR A 470 -6.22 3.15 45.47
C TYR A 470 -6.02 3.87 46.78
N GLY A 471 -7.08 3.96 47.60
CA GLY A 471 -7.03 4.41 48.98
C GLY A 471 -6.46 3.36 49.93
N GLU A 472 -6.28 3.77 51.22
CA GLU A 472 -5.82 2.87 52.26
C GLU A 472 -6.79 1.69 52.51
N ASP A 473 -8.04 1.84 52.17
CA ASP A 473 -9.11 0.85 52.28
C ASP A 473 -9.14 -0.14 51.06
N GLY A 474 -8.23 0.03 50.14
CA GLY A 474 -8.16 -0.80 48.94
C GLY A 474 -9.20 -0.45 47.84
N GLN A 475 -9.99 0.60 48.05
CA GLN A 475 -10.95 1.08 47.02
C GLN A 475 -10.29 2.04 46.04
N LEU A 476 -10.72 1.98 44.77
CA LEU A 476 -10.26 2.94 43.76
C LEU A 476 -10.71 4.36 44.13
N THR A 477 -9.75 5.25 44.34
CA THR A 477 -10.02 6.67 44.56
C THR A 477 -10.06 7.45 43.24
N ASP A 478 -9.09 7.17 42.37
CA ASP A 478 -8.93 7.91 41.11
C ASP A 478 -8.50 7.00 39.96
N LEU A 479 -8.91 7.39 38.76
CA LEU A 479 -8.32 6.93 37.51
C LEU A 479 -7.58 8.12 36.85
N ILE A 480 -6.32 7.93 36.58
CA ILE A 480 -5.48 8.89 35.87
C ILE A 480 -5.29 8.40 34.45
N LEU A 481 -5.67 9.20 33.48
CA LEU A 481 -5.31 8.98 32.07
C LEU A 481 -3.90 9.51 31.85
N THR A 482 -3.05 8.71 31.22
CA THR A 482 -1.70 9.13 30.85
C THR A 482 -1.61 9.35 29.35
N GLN A 483 -0.91 10.40 28.95
CA GLN A 483 -0.64 10.69 27.54
C GLN A 483 0.85 11.02 27.37
N GLU A 484 1.53 10.23 26.55
CA GLU A 484 2.85 10.54 26.06
C GLU A 484 2.71 11.14 24.65
N LEU A 485 3.02 12.44 24.53
CA LEU A 485 2.99 13.13 23.25
C LEU A 485 4.24 12.80 22.43
N PRO A 486 4.14 12.78 21.09
CA PRO A 486 5.30 12.57 20.23
C PRO A 486 6.35 13.67 20.44
N ALA A 487 7.63 13.31 20.33
CA ALA A 487 8.74 14.26 20.48
C ALA A 487 8.69 15.42 19.46
N GLN A 488 8.06 15.19 18.32
CA GLN A 488 7.87 16.16 17.24
C GLN A 488 6.69 17.12 17.48
N GLN A 489 5.87 16.87 18.50
CA GLN A 489 4.71 17.71 18.79
C GLN A 489 5.15 19.14 19.15
N PRO A 490 4.55 20.18 18.53
CA PRO A 490 4.85 21.56 18.88
C PRO A 490 4.58 21.85 20.36
N ALA A 491 5.48 22.59 20.99
CA ALA A 491 5.33 22.94 22.40
C ALA A 491 4.02 23.73 22.64
N GLY A 492 3.28 23.33 23.66
CA GLY A 492 2.01 23.97 24.03
C GLY A 492 0.78 23.51 23.23
N LEU A 493 0.94 22.58 22.28
CA LEU A 493 -0.17 22.00 21.54
C LEU A 493 -0.42 20.56 22.03
N GLY A 494 -1.57 20.31 22.65
CA GLY A 494 -2.03 18.97 23.02
C GLY A 494 -2.86 18.32 21.92
N ARG A 495 -3.17 17.04 22.10
CA ARG A 495 -4.08 16.30 21.25
C ARG A 495 -5.30 15.85 22.06
N PRO A 496 -6.49 16.41 21.79
CA PRO A 496 -7.71 15.94 22.42
C PRO A 496 -8.07 14.56 21.87
N HIS A 497 -8.39 13.61 22.76
CA HIS A 497 -8.89 12.31 22.35
C HIS A 497 -10.26 12.07 22.99
N VAL A 498 -11.15 11.45 22.21
CA VAL A 498 -12.35 10.80 22.74
C VAL A 498 -12.09 9.29 22.60
N ALA A 499 -12.01 8.60 23.71
CA ALA A 499 -11.75 7.17 23.75
C ALA A 499 -12.80 6.46 24.62
N LYS A 500 -13.09 5.21 24.31
CA LYS A 500 -13.90 4.37 25.19
C LYS A 500 -12.98 3.51 26.06
N LEU A 501 -13.33 3.35 27.34
CA LEU A 501 -12.71 2.40 28.23
C LEU A 501 -13.67 1.24 28.44
N GLU A 502 -13.21 0.04 28.18
CA GLU A 502 -13.91 -1.20 28.50
C GLU A 502 -13.19 -1.92 29.64
N THR A 503 -13.97 -2.37 30.61
CA THR A 503 -13.48 -3.11 31.80
C THR A 503 -13.83 -4.57 31.66
N PHE A 504 -12.91 -5.47 32.05
CA PHE A 504 -13.11 -6.90 31.98
C PHE A 504 -12.78 -7.59 33.29
N ALA A 505 -13.56 -8.64 33.60
CA ALA A 505 -13.23 -9.62 34.65
C ALA A 505 -12.72 -10.92 34.00
N LEU A 506 -11.68 -11.54 34.58
CA LEU A 506 -11.14 -12.83 34.19
C LEU A 506 -11.62 -13.90 35.18
N THR A 507 -12.49 -14.81 34.71
CA THR A 507 -13.00 -15.90 35.53
C THR A 507 -12.80 -17.23 34.81
N ASP A 508 -12.07 -18.16 35.42
CA ASP A 508 -11.77 -19.49 34.85
C ASP A 508 -11.15 -19.37 33.43
N GLY A 509 -10.26 -18.40 33.20
CA GLY A 509 -9.59 -18.17 31.94
C GLY A 509 -10.50 -17.50 30.85
N LYS A 510 -11.68 -17.03 31.24
CA LYS A 510 -12.61 -16.33 30.33
C LYS A 510 -12.70 -14.85 30.71
N LEU A 511 -12.42 -13.96 29.75
CA LEU A 511 -12.67 -12.53 29.86
C LEU A 511 -14.15 -12.22 29.60
N THR A 512 -14.75 -11.44 30.49
CA THR A 512 -16.13 -10.97 30.34
C THR A 512 -16.17 -9.46 30.54
N SER A 513 -16.74 -8.73 29.56
CA SER A 513 -16.96 -7.29 29.67
C SER A 513 -17.88 -6.97 30.85
N THR A 514 -17.44 -6.05 31.71
CA THR A 514 -18.18 -5.61 32.89
C THR A 514 -18.70 -4.19 32.76
N GLY A 515 -18.16 -3.38 31.85
CA GLY A 515 -18.62 -2.04 31.60
C GLY A 515 -17.89 -1.38 30.44
N LEU A 516 -18.57 -0.43 29.79
CA LEU A 516 -18.05 0.36 28.68
C LEU A 516 -18.50 1.82 28.86
N PHE A 517 -17.58 2.77 28.86
CA PHE A 517 -17.87 4.19 29.00
C PHE A 517 -16.84 5.09 28.33
N SER A 518 -17.26 6.28 27.91
CA SER A 518 -16.41 7.25 27.21
C SER A 518 -15.52 8.01 28.18
N LEU A 519 -14.29 8.28 27.76
CA LEU A 519 -13.30 9.13 28.40
C LEU A 519 -12.81 10.20 27.43
N GLU A 520 -12.50 11.38 27.95
CA GLU A 520 -11.94 12.48 27.16
C GLU A 520 -10.55 12.84 27.68
N TYR A 521 -9.59 12.94 26.76
CA TYR A 521 -8.29 13.55 27.02
C TYR A 521 -8.37 15.03 26.65
N PRO A 522 -7.87 15.94 27.50
CA PRO A 522 -7.97 17.37 27.24
C PRO A 522 -7.11 17.80 26.04
N ALA A 523 -7.46 18.97 25.49
CA ALA A 523 -6.67 19.60 24.42
C ALA A 523 -5.36 20.22 24.93
N GLU A 524 -5.20 20.38 26.23
CA GLU A 524 -3.97 20.86 26.86
C GLU A 524 -2.88 19.78 26.80
N PRO A 525 -1.60 20.15 26.65
CA PRO A 525 -0.48 19.22 26.58
C PRO A 525 -0.11 18.66 27.96
N VAL A 526 -1.01 17.90 28.58
CA VAL A 526 -0.83 17.29 29.90
C VAL A 526 -0.43 15.82 29.76
N SER A 527 0.56 15.38 30.53
CA SER A 527 0.99 13.99 30.61
C SER A 527 0.10 13.11 31.50
N GLU A 528 -0.59 13.70 32.45
CA GLU A 528 -1.53 13.02 33.36
C GLU A 528 -2.79 13.86 33.53
N HIS A 529 -3.95 13.22 33.39
CA HIS A 529 -5.26 13.83 33.57
C HIS A 529 -6.13 12.95 34.48
N ARG A 530 -6.60 13.52 35.59
CA ARG A 530 -7.49 12.84 36.51
C ARG A 530 -8.92 12.86 35.98
N VAL A 531 -9.52 11.69 35.87
CA VAL A 531 -10.89 11.53 35.36
C VAL A 531 -11.89 11.58 36.51
N GLU A 532 -12.97 12.34 36.33
CA GLU A 532 -14.12 12.25 37.21
C GLU A 532 -14.96 11.03 36.85
N LEU A 533 -15.02 10.06 37.77
CA LEU A 533 -15.80 8.82 37.63
C LEU A 533 -16.98 8.81 38.63
N THR A 534 -18.08 8.26 38.23
CA THR A 534 -19.17 7.90 39.13
C THR A 534 -18.74 6.78 40.08
N ASP A 535 -19.44 6.58 41.21
CA ASP A 535 -19.11 5.50 42.16
C ASP A 535 -19.23 4.11 41.50
N GLU A 536 -20.17 3.94 40.58
CA GLU A 536 -20.31 2.71 39.78
C GLU A 536 -19.10 2.46 38.87
N GLN A 537 -18.66 3.51 38.15
CA GLN A 537 -17.47 3.42 37.29
C GLN A 537 -16.19 3.17 38.09
N LYS A 538 -16.04 3.82 39.28
CA LYS A 538 -14.92 3.54 40.18
C LYS A 538 -14.88 2.07 40.61
N LYS A 539 -16.04 1.49 40.91
CA LYS A 539 -16.13 0.10 41.26
C LYS A 539 -15.71 -0.80 40.08
N LEU A 540 -16.26 -0.57 38.87
CA LEU A 540 -15.93 -1.36 37.68
C LEU A 540 -14.44 -1.28 37.34
N VAL A 541 -13.84 -0.08 37.37
CA VAL A 541 -12.40 0.12 37.10
C VAL A 541 -11.53 -0.52 38.20
N GLY A 542 -11.93 -0.40 39.46
CA GLY A 542 -11.18 -0.90 40.59
C GLY A 542 -11.15 -2.44 40.70
N GLU A 543 -12.22 -3.09 40.27
CA GLU A 543 -12.38 -4.54 40.28
C GLU A 543 -11.96 -5.23 38.96
N ALA A 544 -11.63 -4.47 37.92
CA ALA A 544 -11.28 -5.02 36.61
C ALA A 544 -9.91 -5.70 36.61
N ASP A 545 -9.87 -6.90 36.02
CA ASP A 545 -8.62 -7.64 35.75
C ASP A 545 -7.91 -7.07 34.49
N LEU A 546 -8.67 -6.49 33.54
CA LEU A 546 -8.13 -5.84 32.36
C LEU A 546 -8.90 -4.55 32.07
N LEU A 547 -8.16 -3.47 31.80
CA LEU A 547 -8.67 -2.22 31.25
C LEU A 547 -8.26 -2.11 29.78
N MET A 548 -9.23 -2.08 28.86
CA MET A 548 -8.98 -1.85 27.44
C MET A 548 -9.39 -0.42 27.06
N LEU A 549 -8.39 0.43 26.95
CA LEU A 549 -8.57 1.79 26.48
C LEU A 549 -8.71 1.82 24.96
N ASN A 550 -9.44 2.80 24.43
CA ASN A 550 -9.79 2.91 23.00
C ASN A 550 -10.61 1.74 22.46
N ALA A 551 -11.47 1.15 23.29
CA ALA A 551 -12.49 0.21 22.83
C ALA A 551 -13.29 0.83 21.66
N GLU A 552 -13.72 0.00 20.69
CA GLU A 552 -14.33 0.41 19.41
C GLU A 552 -13.40 1.21 18.46
N ASP A 553 -12.12 1.40 18.86
CA ASP A 553 -11.08 2.00 18.00
C ASP A 553 -11.42 3.41 17.45
N HIS A 554 -11.89 4.30 18.31
CA HIS A 554 -12.33 5.65 17.91
C HIS A 554 -11.19 6.65 17.73
N THR A 555 -10.02 6.45 18.37
CA THR A 555 -8.92 7.44 18.31
C THR A 555 -7.64 6.87 17.71
N TYR A 556 -6.83 7.74 17.11
CA TYR A 556 -5.50 7.42 16.61
C TYR A 556 -4.47 7.56 17.72
N ALA A 557 -4.16 6.47 18.39
CA ALA A 557 -3.15 6.42 19.43
C ALA A 557 -2.73 4.99 19.71
N LYS A 558 -1.47 4.80 20.12
CA LYS A 558 -1.01 3.54 20.72
C LYS A 558 -1.58 3.43 22.12
N VAL A 559 -2.02 2.24 22.50
CA VAL A 559 -2.56 1.96 23.82
C VAL A 559 -1.62 1.04 24.58
N ALA A 560 -1.20 1.45 25.77
CA ALA A 560 -0.43 0.61 26.67
C ALA A 560 -1.39 -0.27 27.50
N LEU A 561 -1.10 -1.56 27.57
CA LEU A 561 -1.61 -2.42 28.64
C LEU A 561 -0.77 -2.09 29.87
N THR A 562 -1.36 -1.34 30.80
CA THR A 562 -0.61 -0.48 31.74
C THR A 562 -0.16 -1.16 33.01
N ASP A 563 -0.67 -2.35 33.30
CA ASP A 563 -0.27 -3.12 34.47
C ASP A 563 0.01 -4.60 34.16
N GLU A 564 0.80 -5.25 34.99
CA GLU A 564 1.22 -6.63 34.79
C GLU A 564 0.04 -7.60 34.84
N ASP A 565 -0.93 -7.33 35.72
CA ASP A 565 -2.14 -8.15 35.88
C ASP A 565 -3.00 -8.06 34.61
N GLY A 566 -3.19 -6.85 34.06
CA GLY A 566 -3.92 -6.64 32.80
C GLY A 566 -3.25 -7.33 31.61
N LEU A 567 -1.93 -7.32 31.55
CA LEU A 567 -1.19 -8.04 30.52
C LEU A 567 -1.42 -9.55 30.61
N GLN A 568 -1.36 -10.12 31.81
CA GLN A 568 -1.58 -11.55 32.05
C GLN A 568 -3.03 -11.94 31.70
N ALA A 569 -4.01 -11.16 32.14
CA ALA A 569 -5.42 -11.37 31.83
C ALA A 569 -5.69 -11.33 30.31
N ALA A 570 -5.07 -10.37 29.60
CA ALA A 570 -5.15 -10.26 28.16
C ALA A 570 -4.61 -11.52 27.46
N ILE A 571 -3.40 -11.99 27.83
CA ILE A 571 -2.78 -13.18 27.23
C ILE A 571 -3.60 -14.45 27.49
N GLU A 572 -4.18 -14.59 28.68
CA GLU A 572 -4.96 -15.78 29.05
C GLU A 572 -6.33 -15.82 28.40
N GLY A 573 -6.99 -14.66 28.28
CA GLY A 573 -8.41 -14.59 27.97
C GLY A 573 -8.76 -14.01 26.60
N VAL A 574 -7.79 -13.47 25.80
CA VAL A 574 -8.09 -12.76 24.54
C VAL A 574 -8.96 -13.56 23.58
N SER A 575 -8.68 -14.85 23.40
CA SER A 575 -9.45 -15.71 22.50
C SER A 575 -10.87 -16.03 22.98
N THR A 576 -11.24 -15.65 24.20
CA THR A 576 -12.58 -15.86 24.76
C THR A 576 -13.53 -14.68 24.55
N LEU A 577 -13.01 -13.54 24.08
CA LEU A 577 -13.82 -12.37 23.74
C LEU A 577 -14.64 -12.60 22.46
N GLU A 578 -15.91 -12.25 22.50
CA GLU A 578 -16.81 -12.38 21.34
C GLU A 578 -16.46 -11.36 20.23
N SER A 579 -16.13 -10.13 20.61
CA SER A 579 -15.77 -9.06 19.67
C SER A 579 -14.41 -9.31 19.02
N ALA A 580 -14.37 -9.51 17.71
CA ALA A 580 -13.14 -9.61 16.94
C ALA A 580 -12.31 -8.34 17.05
N LEU A 581 -12.98 -7.16 17.05
CA LEU A 581 -12.29 -5.87 17.21
C LEU A 581 -11.59 -5.76 18.57
N SER A 582 -12.23 -6.18 19.65
CA SER A 582 -11.61 -6.17 20.98
C SER A 582 -10.40 -7.12 21.06
N ARG A 583 -10.50 -8.31 20.46
CA ARG A 583 -9.34 -9.21 20.33
C ARG A 583 -8.22 -8.56 19.51
N GLY A 584 -8.57 -7.95 18.37
CA GLY A 584 -7.61 -7.27 17.51
C GLY A 584 -6.89 -6.12 18.19
N LEU A 585 -7.58 -5.30 18.98
CA LEU A 585 -6.97 -4.20 19.75
C LEU A 585 -5.99 -4.71 20.82
N ILE A 586 -6.29 -5.82 21.46
CA ILE A 586 -5.35 -6.48 22.40
C ILE A 586 -4.11 -6.96 21.64
N TRP A 587 -4.28 -7.72 20.54
CA TRP A 587 -3.15 -8.17 19.73
C TRP A 587 -2.30 -7.03 19.18
N GLY A 588 -2.93 -5.94 18.72
CA GLY A 588 -2.23 -4.73 18.29
C GLY A 588 -1.42 -4.08 19.41
N SER A 589 -1.98 -4.00 20.62
CA SER A 589 -1.25 -3.48 21.78
C SER A 589 -0.04 -4.35 22.14
N LEU A 590 -0.20 -5.67 22.17
CA LEU A 590 0.91 -6.61 22.42
C LEU A 590 2.00 -6.45 21.36
N TRP A 591 1.63 -6.34 20.09
CA TRP A 591 2.56 -6.13 18.97
C TRP A 591 3.37 -4.84 19.10
N GLU A 592 2.71 -3.69 19.38
CA GLU A 592 3.41 -2.42 19.56
C GLU A 592 4.38 -2.45 20.76
N ASN A 593 4.04 -3.15 21.84
CA ASN A 593 4.94 -3.33 22.97
C ASN A 593 6.17 -4.19 22.65
N VAL A 594 6.04 -5.20 21.76
CA VAL A 594 7.20 -5.95 21.22
C VAL A 594 8.12 -5.02 20.44
N ARG A 595 7.56 -4.22 19.54
CA ARG A 595 8.32 -3.27 18.71
C ARG A 595 9.02 -2.19 19.51
N ASP A 596 8.43 -1.78 20.64
CA ASP A 596 8.98 -0.76 21.53
C ASP A 596 9.96 -1.33 22.58
N ALA A 597 10.32 -2.62 22.50
CA ALA A 597 11.18 -3.31 23.47
C ALA A 597 10.64 -3.25 24.91
N ARG A 598 9.31 -3.30 25.07
CA ARG A 598 8.60 -3.29 26.36
C ARG A 598 8.02 -4.67 26.72
N LEU A 599 7.76 -5.52 25.70
CA LEU A 599 7.28 -6.89 25.85
C LEU A 599 8.31 -7.87 25.28
N PRO A 600 8.72 -8.92 26.03
CA PRO A 600 9.60 -9.96 25.50
C PRO A 600 8.99 -10.67 24.30
N VAL A 601 9.79 -10.95 23.27
CA VAL A 601 9.33 -11.74 22.11
C VAL A 601 8.86 -13.13 22.54
N THR A 602 9.50 -13.74 23.51
CA THR A 602 9.09 -15.04 24.08
C THR A 602 7.67 -14.99 24.61
N THR A 603 7.30 -13.94 25.33
CA THR A 603 5.94 -13.75 25.87
C THR A 603 4.92 -13.62 24.76
N TYR A 604 5.24 -12.86 23.70
CA TYR A 604 4.35 -12.71 22.54
C TYR A 604 4.17 -14.02 21.79
N VAL A 605 5.26 -14.74 21.52
CA VAL A 605 5.22 -16.06 20.86
C VAL A 605 4.42 -17.07 21.69
N ASP A 606 4.63 -17.11 23.01
CA ASP A 606 3.87 -17.99 23.91
C ASP A 606 2.36 -17.65 23.90
N ALA A 607 2.00 -16.36 23.81
CA ALA A 607 0.62 -15.94 23.67
C ALA A 607 0.02 -16.45 22.35
N VAL A 608 0.75 -16.35 21.23
CA VAL A 608 0.31 -16.87 19.92
C VAL A 608 0.16 -18.40 19.98
N VAL A 609 1.15 -19.12 20.50
CA VAL A 609 1.10 -20.59 20.65
C VAL A 609 -0.14 -21.05 21.41
N ARG A 610 -0.54 -20.33 22.47
CA ARG A 610 -1.73 -20.66 23.28
C ARG A 610 -3.06 -20.37 22.59
N ASN A 611 -3.12 -19.39 21.68
CA ASN A 611 -4.37 -18.84 21.17
C ASN A 611 -4.59 -19.11 19.69
N VAL A 612 -3.59 -19.50 18.89
CA VAL A 612 -3.67 -19.65 17.43
C VAL A 612 -4.76 -20.63 17.00
N SER A 613 -4.99 -21.73 17.70
CA SER A 613 -6.04 -22.71 17.39
C SER A 613 -7.45 -22.29 17.84
N LYS A 614 -7.59 -21.10 18.43
CA LYS A 614 -8.87 -20.62 19.00
C LYS A 614 -9.37 -19.35 18.34
N GLU A 615 -8.58 -18.75 17.43
CA GLU A 615 -8.97 -17.51 16.77
C GLU A 615 -9.86 -17.78 15.55
N PRO A 616 -11.12 -17.37 15.59
CA PRO A 616 -12.08 -17.64 14.51
C PRO A 616 -12.00 -16.63 13.34
N SER A 617 -11.39 -15.46 13.55
CA SER A 617 -11.24 -14.45 12.50
C SER A 617 -10.04 -14.79 11.61
N ALA A 618 -10.28 -14.97 10.31
CA ALA A 618 -9.21 -15.22 9.32
C ALA A 618 -8.17 -14.09 9.30
N SER A 619 -8.62 -12.84 9.35
CA SER A 619 -7.75 -11.66 9.36
C SER A 619 -6.85 -11.62 10.60
N LEU A 620 -7.41 -11.84 11.80
CA LEU A 620 -6.61 -11.88 13.02
C LEU A 620 -5.67 -13.07 13.06
N LEU A 621 -6.11 -14.24 12.61
CA LEU A 621 -5.27 -15.43 12.52
C LEU A 621 -4.06 -15.17 11.61
N GLY A 622 -4.30 -14.59 10.43
CA GLY A 622 -3.25 -14.19 9.50
C GLY A 622 -2.26 -13.20 10.13
N THR A 623 -2.78 -12.18 10.80
CA THR A 623 -1.97 -11.19 11.52
C THR A 623 -1.14 -11.82 12.66
N MET A 624 -1.73 -12.68 13.45
CA MET A 624 -1.05 -13.36 14.58
C MET A 624 0.12 -14.22 14.08
N VAL A 625 -0.09 -15.07 13.08
CA VAL A 625 0.96 -15.97 12.57
C VAL A 625 2.08 -15.22 11.86
N ASN A 626 1.75 -14.12 11.17
CA ASN A 626 2.74 -13.26 10.52
C ASN A 626 3.58 -12.49 11.56
N ASN A 627 2.92 -11.80 12.50
CA ASN A 627 3.60 -10.98 13.51
C ASN A 627 4.50 -11.81 14.40
N ALA A 628 4.12 -13.06 14.74
CA ALA A 628 4.98 -13.97 15.51
C ALA A 628 6.29 -14.27 14.78
N GLN A 629 6.23 -14.55 13.47
CA GLN A 629 7.42 -14.79 12.66
C GLN A 629 8.30 -13.54 12.54
N VAL A 630 7.69 -12.39 12.31
CA VAL A 630 8.40 -11.09 12.25
C VAL A 630 9.03 -10.75 13.60
N ALA A 631 8.34 -11.00 14.72
CA ALA A 631 8.88 -10.81 16.07
C ALA A 631 10.16 -11.63 16.27
N ILE A 632 10.16 -12.91 15.90
CA ILE A 632 11.34 -13.76 16.00
C ILE A 632 12.46 -13.26 15.09
N ALA A 633 12.16 -13.02 13.80
CA ALA A 633 13.15 -12.64 12.81
C ALA A 633 13.85 -11.32 13.14
N THR A 634 13.07 -10.33 13.62
CA THR A 634 13.50 -8.93 13.70
C THR A 634 13.87 -8.52 15.13
N PHE A 635 13.08 -8.90 16.13
CA PHE A 635 13.16 -8.33 17.47
C PHE A 635 13.70 -9.28 18.52
N SER A 636 13.68 -10.61 18.30
CA SER A 636 14.22 -11.56 19.29
C SER A 636 15.75 -11.53 19.32
N ALA A 637 16.33 -11.90 20.48
CA ALA A 637 17.75 -12.19 20.57
C ALA A 637 18.14 -13.22 19.49
N PRO A 638 19.27 -13.07 18.79
CA PRO A 638 19.70 -14.04 17.78
C PRO A 638 19.81 -15.47 18.30
N THR A 639 20.31 -15.59 19.54
CA THR A 639 20.38 -16.87 20.25
C THR A 639 18.97 -17.37 20.62
N GLY A 640 18.64 -18.59 20.23
CA GLY A 640 17.36 -19.22 20.58
C GLY A 640 16.21 -18.99 19.58
N ARG A 641 16.44 -18.31 18.45
CA ARG A 641 15.44 -18.12 17.38
C ARG A 641 14.90 -19.44 16.85
N GLU A 642 15.77 -20.40 16.61
CA GLU A 642 15.42 -21.74 16.12
C GLU A 642 14.38 -22.42 17.03
N ARG A 643 14.58 -22.36 18.34
CA ARG A 643 13.61 -22.92 19.32
C ARG A 643 12.23 -22.22 19.22
N LEU A 644 12.20 -20.91 19.00
CA LEU A 644 10.96 -20.17 18.86
C LEU A 644 10.24 -20.53 17.55
N TYR A 645 10.97 -20.69 16.46
CA TYR A 645 10.40 -21.17 15.20
C TYR A 645 9.87 -22.60 15.31
N ASP A 646 10.58 -23.50 16.00
CA ASP A 646 10.11 -24.86 16.25
C ASP A 646 8.84 -24.89 17.11
N ALA A 647 8.72 -23.99 18.09
CA ALA A 647 7.50 -23.84 18.90
C ALA A 647 6.31 -23.35 18.07
N LEU A 648 6.53 -22.40 17.17
CA LEU A 648 5.48 -21.96 16.22
C LEU A 648 5.09 -23.09 15.26
N TYR A 649 6.07 -23.84 14.74
CA TYR A 649 5.79 -24.96 13.86
C TYR A 649 4.88 -26.00 14.55
N ASP A 650 5.19 -26.39 15.77
CA ASP A 650 4.39 -27.35 16.52
C ASP A 650 2.97 -26.84 16.78
N ALA A 651 2.84 -25.56 17.16
CA ALA A 651 1.52 -24.95 17.39
C ALA A 651 0.68 -24.86 16.12
N PHE A 652 1.29 -24.43 15.02
CA PHE A 652 0.58 -24.31 13.73
C PHE A 652 0.21 -25.69 13.16
N ALA A 653 1.07 -26.70 13.30
CA ALA A 653 0.77 -28.07 12.89
C ALA A 653 -0.38 -28.66 13.72
N ALA A 654 -0.38 -28.41 15.04
CA ALA A 654 -1.46 -28.87 15.91
C ALA A 654 -2.79 -28.16 15.61
N ALA A 655 -2.76 -26.86 15.28
CA ALA A 655 -3.93 -26.10 14.86
C ALA A 655 -4.44 -26.58 13.47
N LEU A 656 -3.54 -26.78 12.49
CA LEU A 656 -3.90 -27.30 11.18
C LEU A 656 -4.61 -28.66 11.26
N ALA A 657 -4.15 -29.54 12.14
CA ALA A 657 -4.78 -30.85 12.34
C ALA A 657 -6.20 -30.77 12.90
N GLN A 658 -6.59 -29.66 13.50
CA GLN A 658 -7.93 -29.42 14.04
C GLN A 658 -8.79 -28.58 13.11
N ALA A 659 -8.18 -27.87 12.15
CA ALA A 659 -8.89 -27.02 11.21
C ALA A 659 -9.83 -27.83 10.32
N LYS A 660 -10.97 -27.24 10.00
CA LYS A 660 -11.95 -27.88 9.10
C LYS A 660 -11.39 -27.97 7.69
N PRO A 661 -11.47 -29.13 7.03
CA PRO A 661 -11.04 -29.27 5.65
C PRO A 661 -11.69 -28.23 4.72
N GLY A 662 -10.87 -27.52 3.93
CA GLY A 662 -11.31 -26.49 3.01
C GLY A 662 -11.67 -25.15 3.65
N SER A 663 -11.36 -24.95 4.95
CA SER A 663 -11.56 -23.66 5.61
C SER A 663 -10.39 -22.69 5.38
N ASP A 664 -10.65 -21.41 5.57
CA ASP A 664 -9.64 -20.35 5.53
C ASP A 664 -8.54 -20.57 6.58
N GLU A 665 -8.93 -20.97 7.78
CA GLU A 665 -8.00 -21.34 8.86
C GLU A 665 -6.99 -22.38 8.37
N GLN A 666 -7.45 -23.41 7.66
CA GLN A 666 -6.59 -24.46 7.13
C GLN A 666 -5.56 -23.91 6.12
N LEU A 667 -6.00 -23.05 5.20
CA LEU A 667 -5.11 -22.46 4.18
C LEU A 667 -4.09 -21.50 4.82
N ILE A 668 -4.52 -20.66 5.75
CA ILE A 668 -3.65 -19.72 6.49
C ILE A 668 -2.57 -20.49 7.26
N LEU A 669 -2.97 -21.54 7.99
CA LEU A 669 -2.03 -22.35 8.78
C LEU A 669 -1.07 -23.14 7.92
N LEU A 670 -1.50 -23.64 6.76
CA LEU A 670 -0.61 -24.32 5.81
C LEU A 670 0.46 -23.37 5.25
N ARG A 671 0.04 -22.19 4.80
CA ARG A 671 0.96 -21.12 4.35
C ARG A 671 1.95 -20.74 5.46
N ALA A 672 1.46 -20.59 6.70
CA ALA A 672 2.29 -20.28 7.86
C ALA A 672 3.31 -21.38 8.16
N LEU A 673 2.93 -22.66 8.08
CA LEU A 673 3.83 -23.81 8.27
C LEU A 673 4.95 -23.83 7.23
N ILE A 674 4.63 -23.61 5.95
CA ILE A 674 5.65 -23.52 4.89
C ILE A 674 6.62 -22.37 5.19
N SER A 675 6.09 -21.22 5.58
CA SER A 675 6.90 -20.03 5.90
C SER A 675 7.83 -20.25 7.11
N VAL A 676 7.31 -20.80 8.19
CA VAL A 676 8.08 -21.11 9.41
C VAL A 676 9.17 -22.17 9.13
N SER A 677 8.89 -23.14 8.23
CA SER A 677 9.85 -24.18 7.84
C SER A 677 11.13 -23.63 7.20
N THR A 678 11.13 -22.38 6.75
CA THR A 678 12.34 -21.68 6.25
C THR A 678 13.42 -21.54 7.33
N ASN A 679 13.03 -21.41 8.60
CA ASN A 679 13.93 -21.12 9.71
C ASN A 679 13.83 -22.15 10.86
N ALA A 680 12.80 -23.00 10.88
CA ALA A 680 12.65 -24.07 11.86
C ALA A 680 13.55 -25.27 11.52
N THR A 681 13.87 -26.10 12.49
CA THR A 681 14.53 -27.40 12.27
C THR A 681 13.58 -28.43 11.67
N LYS A 682 12.28 -28.19 11.77
CA LYS A 682 11.16 -29.01 11.37
C LYS A 682 10.64 -28.61 9.96
N GLY A 683 9.67 -29.35 9.44
CA GLY A 683 8.92 -29.01 8.24
C GLY A 683 9.51 -29.48 6.92
N GLU A 684 10.67 -30.17 6.92
CA GLU A 684 11.26 -30.69 5.68
C GLU A 684 10.32 -31.66 4.94
N GLU A 685 9.74 -32.62 5.65
CA GLU A 685 8.83 -33.62 5.07
C GLU A 685 7.59 -32.94 4.48
N LEU A 686 6.95 -32.03 5.19
CA LEU A 686 5.83 -31.24 4.68
C LEU A 686 6.19 -30.49 3.40
N CYS A 687 7.32 -29.75 3.42
CA CYS A 687 7.75 -28.99 2.24
C CYS A 687 8.10 -29.90 1.07
N ARG A 688 8.71 -31.08 1.29
CA ARG A 688 8.98 -32.04 0.21
C ARG A 688 7.69 -32.60 -0.38
N ASP A 689 6.70 -32.91 0.44
CA ASP A 689 5.41 -33.41 -0.01
C ASP A 689 4.68 -32.38 -0.88
N ILE A 690 4.65 -31.12 -0.44
CA ILE A 690 4.04 -30.03 -1.22
C ILE A 690 4.83 -29.80 -2.52
N ALA A 691 6.16 -29.77 -2.45
CA ALA A 691 7.02 -29.53 -3.60
C ALA A 691 6.91 -30.62 -4.70
N ARG A 692 6.43 -31.84 -4.39
CA ARG A 692 6.22 -32.90 -5.39
C ARG A 692 5.35 -32.41 -6.55
N GLY A 693 4.32 -31.61 -6.30
CA GLY A 693 3.48 -31.05 -7.35
C GLY A 693 4.18 -30.11 -8.33
N ALA A 694 5.38 -29.63 -8.00
CA ALA A 694 6.20 -28.88 -8.94
C ALA A 694 6.98 -29.78 -9.94
N PHE A 695 6.96 -31.09 -9.76
CA PHE A 695 7.72 -32.06 -10.59
C PHE A 695 6.85 -33.09 -11.31
N GLU A 696 5.64 -33.34 -10.81
CA GLU A 696 4.74 -34.38 -11.32
C GLU A 696 3.28 -33.99 -11.05
N ASP A 697 2.38 -34.61 -11.81
CA ASP A 697 0.95 -34.39 -11.68
C ASP A 697 0.45 -35.11 -10.41
N THR A 698 0.32 -34.34 -9.32
CA THR A 698 -0.15 -34.85 -8.01
C THR A 698 -1.64 -34.64 -7.87
N THR A 699 -2.43 -35.63 -8.25
CA THR A 699 -3.90 -35.57 -8.03
C THR A 699 -4.33 -36.15 -6.69
N GLY A 700 -3.39 -36.63 -5.85
CA GLY A 700 -3.77 -37.47 -4.73
C GLY A 700 -3.41 -37.04 -3.32
N ASP A 701 -2.14 -36.74 -2.99
CA ASP A 701 -1.73 -36.85 -1.58
C ASP A 701 -1.89 -35.56 -0.74
N ILE A 702 -1.70 -34.37 -1.30
CA ILE A 702 -1.89 -33.12 -0.54
C ILE A 702 -3.38 -32.79 -0.45
N ALA A 703 -4.13 -33.00 -1.53
CA ALA A 703 -5.58 -32.82 -1.57
C ALA A 703 -6.29 -33.80 -0.63
N ASP A 704 -5.85 -35.08 -0.57
CA ASP A 704 -6.50 -36.10 0.27
C ASP A 704 -6.20 -35.91 1.76
N ALA A 705 -5.02 -35.41 2.15
CA ALA A 705 -4.66 -35.20 3.55
C ALA A 705 -5.22 -33.88 4.13
N THR A 706 -5.29 -32.81 3.33
CA THR A 706 -5.68 -31.48 3.78
C THR A 706 -6.97 -30.97 3.15
N GLY A 707 -7.40 -31.53 2.02
CA GLY A 707 -8.52 -30.99 1.22
C GLY A 707 -8.15 -29.71 0.47
N ILE A 708 -6.89 -29.25 0.53
CA ILE A 708 -6.38 -28.09 -0.20
C ILE A 708 -5.77 -28.58 -1.52
N PRO A 709 -6.26 -28.11 -2.67
CA PRO A 709 -5.67 -28.48 -3.97
C PRO A 709 -4.26 -27.90 -4.09
N TYR A 710 -3.37 -28.67 -4.73
CA TYR A 710 -2.05 -28.15 -5.08
C TYR A 710 -2.16 -26.97 -6.06
N ASP A 711 -1.31 -25.99 -5.87
CA ASP A 711 -1.08 -24.90 -6.82
C ASP A 711 0.42 -24.53 -6.87
N GLN A 712 0.80 -23.76 -7.90
CA GLN A 712 2.20 -23.40 -8.12
C GLN A 712 2.77 -22.50 -7.01
N ASN A 713 1.99 -21.62 -6.39
CA ASN A 713 2.48 -20.75 -5.31
C ASN A 713 2.88 -21.57 -4.09
N LEU A 714 2.05 -22.53 -3.67
CA LEU A 714 2.39 -23.46 -2.58
C LEU A 714 3.63 -24.28 -2.91
N GLY A 715 3.72 -24.81 -4.13
CA GLY A 715 4.87 -25.58 -4.59
C GLY A 715 6.18 -24.79 -4.56
N TRP A 716 6.19 -23.58 -5.10
CA TRP A 716 7.37 -22.73 -5.10
C TRP A 716 7.71 -22.16 -3.73
N SER A 717 6.72 -21.89 -2.88
CA SER A 717 6.96 -21.51 -1.48
C SER A 717 7.67 -22.64 -0.71
N ALA A 718 7.22 -23.88 -0.91
CA ALA A 718 7.86 -25.05 -0.31
C ALA A 718 9.29 -25.29 -0.86
N LEU A 719 9.50 -25.15 -2.16
CA LEU A 719 10.85 -25.22 -2.77
C LEU A 719 11.76 -24.11 -2.23
N GLY A 720 11.24 -22.91 -2.07
CA GLY A 720 11.97 -21.78 -1.47
C GLY A 720 12.39 -22.04 -0.03
N ALA A 721 11.52 -22.64 0.78
CA ALA A 721 11.84 -23.04 2.16
C ALA A 721 12.94 -24.12 2.19
N LEU A 722 12.85 -25.13 1.33
CA LEU A 722 13.88 -26.16 1.20
C LEU A 722 15.21 -25.59 0.69
N ALA A 723 15.17 -24.71 -0.31
CA ALA A 723 16.36 -24.04 -0.86
C ALA A 723 17.10 -23.22 0.18
N SER A 724 16.37 -22.47 1.03
CA SER A 724 16.95 -21.66 2.12
C SER A 724 17.75 -22.50 3.14
N ARG A 725 17.49 -23.80 3.20
CA ARG A 725 18.10 -24.77 4.13
C ARG A 725 19.04 -25.76 3.45
N ASP A 726 19.39 -25.53 2.17
CA ASP A 726 20.26 -26.43 1.36
C ASP A 726 19.70 -27.85 1.20
N LEU A 727 18.37 -27.98 1.12
CA LEU A 727 17.67 -29.28 1.03
C LEU A 727 17.20 -29.63 -0.39
N VAL A 728 17.47 -28.77 -1.37
CA VAL A 728 17.25 -29.00 -2.82
C VAL A 728 18.44 -28.52 -3.62
N THR A 729 18.65 -29.13 -4.79
CA THR A 729 19.74 -28.78 -5.69
C THR A 729 19.29 -27.79 -6.77
N VAL A 730 20.25 -27.20 -7.47
CA VAL A 730 19.96 -26.36 -8.66
C VAL A 730 19.24 -27.16 -9.73
N GLU A 731 19.66 -28.41 -9.94
CA GLU A 731 19.03 -29.33 -10.91
C GLU A 731 17.56 -29.60 -10.56
N ASP A 732 17.21 -29.70 -9.28
CA ASP A 732 15.81 -29.82 -8.84
C ASP A 732 15.01 -28.57 -9.19
N LEU A 733 15.55 -27.39 -8.90
CA LEU A 733 14.91 -26.11 -9.24
C LEU A 733 14.74 -25.93 -10.75
N ASP A 734 15.77 -26.26 -11.54
CA ASP A 734 15.71 -26.25 -13.02
C ASP A 734 14.62 -27.19 -13.56
N ARG A 735 14.48 -28.35 -12.95
CA ARG A 735 13.46 -29.31 -13.33
C ARG A 735 12.06 -28.81 -13.05
N ALA A 736 11.84 -28.24 -11.86
CA ALA A 736 10.56 -27.64 -11.47
C ALA A 736 10.16 -26.48 -12.39
N ALA A 737 11.09 -25.57 -12.72
CA ALA A 737 10.84 -24.46 -13.62
C ALA A 737 10.46 -24.90 -15.04
N LYS A 738 11.05 -25.99 -15.53
CA LYS A 738 10.75 -26.56 -16.85
C LYS A 738 9.44 -27.35 -16.89
N TYR A 739 8.99 -27.89 -15.77
CA TYR A 739 7.78 -28.71 -15.70
C TYR A 739 6.51 -27.89 -15.97
N SER A 740 6.37 -26.72 -15.38
CA SER A 740 5.19 -25.88 -15.56
C SER A 740 5.60 -24.39 -15.67
N PRO A 741 6.04 -23.95 -16.86
CA PRO A 741 6.45 -22.55 -17.09
C PRO A 741 5.29 -21.56 -16.86
N SER A 742 5.52 -20.54 -16.05
CA SER A 742 4.59 -19.46 -15.79
C SER A 742 5.34 -18.29 -15.15
N SER A 743 4.68 -17.14 -14.96
CA SER A 743 5.25 -16.02 -14.18
C SER A 743 5.51 -16.43 -12.73
N ILE A 744 4.61 -17.20 -12.10
CA ILE A 744 4.78 -17.76 -10.75
C ILE A 744 6.04 -18.64 -10.70
N SER A 745 6.21 -19.53 -11.68
CA SER A 745 7.37 -20.40 -11.76
C SER A 745 8.66 -19.62 -11.95
N SER A 746 8.67 -18.61 -12.81
CA SER A 746 9.84 -17.76 -13.05
C SER A 746 10.26 -16.99 -11.79
N ASN A 747 9.31 -16.39 -11.09
CA ASN A 747 9.55 -15.66 -9.85
C ASN A 747 9.95 -16.58 -8.70
N GLY A 748 9.28 -17.73 -8.57
CA GLY A 748 9.63 -18.78 -7.59
C GLY A 748 11.03 -19.33 -7.79
N TYR A 749 11.43 -19.56 -9.03
CA TYR A 749 12.79 -19.97 -9.37
C TYR A 749 13.83 -18.90 -9.02
N ALA A 750 13.59 -17.64 -9.38
CA ALA A 750 14.47 -16.52 -9.05
C ALA A 750 14.68 -16.38 -7.52
N TYR A 751 13.60 -16.52 -6.75
CA TYR A 751 13.69 -16.57 -5.29
C TYR A 751 14.49 -17.77 -4.80
N ALA A 752 14.14 -18.98 -5.20
CA ALA A 752 14.73 -20.21 -4.68
C ALA A 752 16.23 -20.35 -5.01
N ILE A 753 16.64 -19.98 -6.22
CA ILE A 753 18.06 -20.02 -6.62
C ILE A 753 18.90 -19.01 -5.84
N ALA A 754 18.36 -17.83 -5.56
CA ALA A 754 19.03 -16.80 -4.75
C ALA A 754 19.02 -17.15 -3.24
N ALA A 755 18.06 -17.99 -2.78
CA ALA A 755 17.95 -18.43 -1.39
C ALA A 755 18.97 -19.50 -1.01
N LEU A 756 19.53 -20.25 -1.97
CA LEU A 756 20.55 -21.27 -1.69
C LEU A 756 21.71 -20.71 -0.86
N PRO A 757 22.09 -21.34 0.27
CA PRO A 757 23.04 -20.77 1.24
C PRO A 757 24.51 -21.06 0.85
N SER A 758 24.95 -20.59 -0.31
CA SER A 758 26.35 -20.64 -0.71
C SER A 758 26.88 -19.29 -1.13
N ALA A 759 28.18 -19.04 -0.90
CA ALA A 759 28.82 -17.77 -1.26
C ALA A 759 28.72 -17.50 -2.78
N GLU A 760 28.83 -18.56 -3.61
CA GLU A 760 28.68 -18.45 -5.05
C GLU A 760 27.28 -17.96 -5.45
N ARG A 761 26.23 -18.53 -4.87
CA ARG A 761 24.82 -18.14 -5.18
C ARG A 761 24.50 -16.74 -4.68
N LYS A 762 24.99 -16.36 -3.50
CA LYS A 762 24.82 -14.98 -3.00
C LYS A 762 25.56 -13.98 -3.89
N ALA A 763 26.77 -14.30 -4.35
CA ALA A 763 27.50 -13.44 -5.29
C ALA A 763 26.77 -13.29 -6.64
N ALA A 764 26.27 -14.39 -7.20
CA ALA A 764 25.49 -14.37 -8.43
C ALA A 764 24.20 -13.54 -8.28
N ALA A 765 23.43 -13.74 -7.20
CA ALA A 765 22.21 -13.00 -6.93
C ALA A 765 22.49 -11.50 -6.75
N TYR A 766 23.52 -11.14 -5.96
CA TYR A 766 23.91 -9.73 -5.77
C TYR A 766 24.30 -9.08 -7.10
N LYS A 767 25.10 -9.77 -7.92
CA LYS A 767 25.46 -9.29 -9.24
C LYS A 767 24.25 -9.08 -10.13
N THR A 768 23.33 -10.02 -10.19
CA THR A 768 22.08 -9.92 -10.96
C THR A 768 21.26 -8.71 -10.53
N ILE A 769 21.05 -8.51 -9.22
CA ILE A 769 20.32 -7.35 -8.67
C ILE A 769 20.96 -6.04 -9.09
N MET A 770 22.30 -5.96 -9.04
CA MET A 770 23.04 -4.72 -9.26
C MET A 770 23.25 -4.37 -10.72
N GLU A 771 23.46 -5.38 -11.59
CA GLU A 771 23.93 -5.18 -12.97
C GLU A 771 22.87 -5.46 -14.03
N ASP A 772 21.88 -6.33 -13.75
CA ASP A 772 20.89 -6.73 -14.76
C ASP A 772 19.73 -5.70 -14.83
N GLU A 773 19.75 -4.89 -15.88
CA GLU A 773 18.70 -3.88 -16.12
C GLU A 773 17.47 -4.44 -16.84
N SER A 774 17.51 -5.72 -17.25
CA SER A 774 16.39 -6.36 -17.92
C SER A 774 15.37 -6.99 -16.98
N LEU A 775 15.67 -7.05 -15.67
CA LEU A 775 14.76 -7.62 -14.69
C LEU A 775 13.44 -6.85 -14.63
N SER A 776 12.36 -7.59 -14.55
CA SER A 776 11.04 -7.04 -14.20
C SER A 776 10.96 -6.71 -12.70
N ASN A 777 9.91 -5.99 -12.32
CA ASN A 777 9.65 -5.65 -10.92
C ASN A 777 9.62 -6.88 -10.01
N ASP A 778 8.89 -7.93 -10.43
CA ASP A 778 8.69 -9.14 -9.64
C ASP A 778 9.94 -10.03 -9.62
N ALA A 779 10.65 -10.12 -10.74
CA ALA A 779 11.90 -10.87 -10.81
C ALA A 779 12.98 -10.25 -9.91
N LEU A 780 13.09 -8.91 -9.90
CA LEU A 780 13.98 -8.18 -9.01
C LEU A 780 13.62 -8.41 -7.54
N ALA A 781 12.34 -8.24 -7.19
CA ALA A 781 11.84 -8.44 -5.82
C ALA A 781 12.08 -9.89 -5.34
N SER A 782 11.78 -10.88 -6.19
CA SER A 782 12.00 -12.30 -5.90
C SER A 782 13.48 -12.61 -5.66
N THR A 783 14.38 -12.08 -6.50
CA THR A 783 15.82 -12.27 -6.35
C THR A 783 16.35 -11.62 -5.06
N ILE A 784 15.91 -10.40 -4.72
CA ILE A 784 16.25 -9.71 -3.48
C ILE A 784 15.77 -10.50 -2.26
N ASN A 785 14.53 -10.98 -2.28
CA ASN A 785 13.95 -11.75 -1.18
C ASN A 785 14.68 -13.08 -0.96
N GLY A 786 15.10 -13.75 -2.04
CA GLY A 786 15.94 -14.95 -1.98
C GLY A 786 17.34 -14.65 -1.45
N PHE A 787 18.00 -13.59 -1.94
CA PHE A 787 19.31 -13.15 -1.44
C PHE A 787 19.29 -12.90 0.08
N ALA A 788 18.19 -12.38 0.62
CA ALA A 788 18.02 -12.11 2.04
C ALA A 788 17.93 -13.38 2.92
N ARG A 789 17.80 -14.58 2.34
CA ARG A 789 17.67 -15.85 3.09
C ARG A 789 19.03 -16.46 3.44
N GLY A 790 18.99 -17.45 4.32
CA GLY A 790 20.17 -18.18 4.79
C GLY A 790 21.03 -17.41 5.77
N PRO A 791 22.22 -17.96 6.13
CA PRO A 791 23.13 -17.38 7.12
C PRO A 791 23.56 -15.95 6.80
N VAL A 792 23.56 -15.08 7.83
CA VAL A 792 23.90 -13.67 7.66
C VAL A 792 25.35 -13.46 7.23
N GLU A 793 26.23 -14.35 7.65
CA GLU A 793 27.68 -14.31 7.35
C GLU A 793 27.97 -14.33 5.84
N LEU A 794 27.11 -14.97 5.07
CA LEU A 794 27.22 -15.01 3.60
C LEU A 794 26.90 -13.65 2.92
N ARG A 795 26.33 -12.69 3.68
CA ARG A 795 25.92 -11.38 3.17
C ARG A 795 26.72 -10.22 3.75
N GLU A 796 27.49 -10.41 4.81
CA GLU A 796 28.22 -9.34 5.50
C GLU A 796 29.21 -8.60 4.58
N SER A 797 29.84 -9.33 3.64
CA SER A 797 30.77 -8.74 2.67
C SER A 797 30.11 -7.75 1.70
N TYR A 798 28.78 -7.74 1.57
CA TYR A 798 28.04 -6.83 0.69
C TYR A 798 27.55 -5.56 1.41
N TYR A 799 27.72 -5.43 2.72
CA TYR A 799 27.24 -4.27 3.46
C TYR A 799 27.90 -2.95 3.03
N ALA A 800 29.22 -2.92 2.92
CA ALA A 800 29.91 -1.72 2.46
C ALA A 800 29.70 -1.44 0.96
N PRO A 801 29.83 -2.43 0.05
CA PRO A 801 29.52 -2.24 -1.38
C PRO A 801 28.11 -1.74 -1.66
N TYR A 802 27.12 -2.12 -0.86
CA TYR A 802 25.75 -1.61 -0.97
C TYR A 802 25.71 -0.07 -0.82
N PHE A 803 26.33 0.49 0.21
CA PHE A 803 26.35 1.95 0.41
C PHE A 803 27.13 2.70 -0.66
N GLU A 804 28.18 2.11 -1.21
CA GLU A 804 28.95 2.67 -2.33
C GLU A 804 28.12 2.74 -3.63
N ALA A 805 27.18 1.83 -3.80
CA ALA A 805 26.35 1.70 -4.99
C ALA A 805 25.08 2.57 -4.98
N LEU A 806 24.67 3.15 -3.85
CA LEU A 806 23.37 3.84 -3.71
C LEU A 806 23.18 4.99 -4.71
N LEU A 807 24.17 5.88 -4.84
CA LEU A 807 24.08 7.02 -5.78
C LEU A 807 24.09 6.56 -7.25
N PRO A 808 24.98 5.65 -7.70
CA PRO A 808 24.92 5.09 -9.05
C PRO A 808 23.56 4.44 -9.39
N ILE A 809 23.01 3.63 -8.48
CA ILE A 809 21.70 2.96 -8.68
C ILE A 809 20.60 4.00 -8.81
N TRP A 810 20.56 4.98 -7.92
CA TRP A 810 19.56 6.04 -7.95
C TRP A 810 19.60 6.87 -9.23
N ALA A 811 20.78 7.04 -9.81
CA ALA A 811 20.96 7.78 -11.05
C ALA A 811 20.63 6.98 -12.32
N SER A 812 20.74 5.65 -12.28
CA SER A 812 20.63 4.80 -13.48
C SER A 812 19.32 4.01 -13.58
N ARG A 813 18.62 3.77 -12.46
CA ARG A 813 17.39 2.99 -12.42
C ARG A 813 16.15 3.89 -12.28
N SER A 814 14.98 3.40 -12.68
CA SER A 814 13.72 4.07 -12.32
C SER A 814 13.56 4.16 -10.80
N ILE A 815 12.80 5.14 -10.32
CA ILE A 815 12.57 5.34 -8.88
C ILE A 815 12.02 4.07 -8.22
N GLY A 816 11.08 3.38 -8.87
CA GLY A 816 10.50 2.13 -8.37
C GLY A 816 11.54 1.02 -8.21
N MET A 817 12.39 0.80 -9.22
CA MET A 817 13.45 -0.20 -9.18
C MET A 817 14.54 0.15 -8.16
N ALA A 818 14.99 1.41 -8.15
CA ALA A 818 15.98 1.90 -7.19
C ALA A 818 15.48 1.73 -5.74
N THR A 819 14.22 2.08 -5.46
CA THR A 819 13.61 1.92 -4.14
C THR A 819 13.60 0.47 -3.67
N ARG A 820 13.26 -0.49 -4.56
CA ARG A 820 13.31 -1.94 -4.24
C ARG A 820 14.71 -2.38 -3.84
N ILE A 821 15.73 -1.96 -4.58
CA ILE A 821 17.13 -2.30 -4.28
C ILE A 821 17.57 -1.67 -2.96
N VAL A 822 17.30 -0.38 -2.77
CA VAL A 822 17.69 0.36 -1.54
C VAL A 822 17.06 -0.27 -0.30
N ARG A 823 15.76 -0.56 -0.32
CA ARG A 823 15.07 -1.19 0.83
C ARG A 823 15.45 -2.66 1.03
N GLY A 824 15.56 -3.40 -0.07
CA GLY A 824 15.69 -4.86 0.00
C GLY A 824 17.08 -5.35 0.37
N LEU A 825 18.14 -4.65 -0.08
CA LEU A 825 19.53 -4.99 0.22
C LEU A 825 20.09 -4.30 1.46
N TYR A 826 19.30 -3.46 2.15
CA TYR A 826 19.77 -2.78 3.35
C TYR A 826 20.32 -3.78 4.38
N PRO A 827 21.52 -3.52 4.97
CA PRO A 827 22.14 -4.41 5.95
C PRO A 827 21.25 -4.71 7.15
N LYS A 828 21.06 -5.98 7.49
CA LYS A 828 20.31 -6.45 8.66
C LYS A 828 21.24 -7.27 9.57
N ALA A 829 22.24 -6.60 10.12
CA ALA A 829 23.22 -7.21 11.00
C ALA A 829 22.61 -7.50 12.39
N PRO A 830 22.66 -8.73 12.90
CA PRO A 830 22.06 -9.06 14.19
C PRO A 830 22.86 -8.45 15.35
N TYR A 831 22.23 -8.36 16.54
CA TYR A 831 22.88 -7.81 17.74
C TYR A 831 23.84 -8.81 18.36
N ASN A 832 25.04 -8.37 18.62
CA ASN A 832 26.06 -9.05 19.46
C ASN A 832 26.33 -10.53 19.09
N THR A 833 26.46 -10.80 17.80
CA THR A 833 26.83 -12.14 17.28
C THR A 833 27.85 -11.99 16.14
N GLY A 834 28.81 -12.93 16.05
CA GLY A 834 29.80 -12.94 14.97
C GLY A 834 30.52 -11.60 14.84
N SER A 835 30.47 -10.98 13.68
CA SER A 835 31.11 -9.69 13.37
C SER A 835 30.57 -8.50 14.16
N THR A 836 29.44 -8.64 14.83
CA THR A 836 28.78 -7.56 15.61
C THR A 836 29.03 -7.65 17.10
N GLU A 837 29.80 -8.64 17.57
CA GLU A 837 30.08 -8.84 19.00
C GLU A 837 30.78 -7.62 19.61
N GLY A 838 30.22 -7.09 20.69
CA GLY A 838 30.75 -5.94 21.44
C GLY A 838 30.52 -4.57 20.81
N LEU A 839 29.93 -4.47 19.63
CA LEU A 839 29.78 -3.18 18.93
C LEU A 839 28.67 -2.26 19.50
N GLY A 840 27.74 -2.82 20.26
CA GLY A 840 26.58 -2.08 20.75
C GLY A 840 25.59 -1.69 19.63
N VAL A 841 24.62 -0.81 19.93
CA VAL A 841 23.59 -0.39 18.97
C VAL A 841 24.20 0.52 17.89
N GLU A 842 24.86 1.59 18.29
CA GLU A 842 25.36 2.60 17.35
C GLU A 842 26.59 2.12 16.53
N GLY A 843 27.32 1.15 17.04
CA GLY A 843 28.44 0.51 16.31
C GLY A 843 28.02 -0.61 15.37
N ASN A 844 26.77 -1.08 15.43
CA ASN A 844 26.28 -2.16 14.59
C ASN A 844 26.26 -1.70 13.10
N PRO A 845 26.70 -2.53 12.15
CA PRO A 845 26.74 -2.19 10.72
C PRO A 845 25.41 -1.64 10.16
N SER A 846 24.26 -2.17 10.61
CA SER A 846 22.93 -1.69 10.23
C SER A 846 22.66 -0.22 10.62
N VAL A 847 23.42 0.35 11.53
CA VAL A 847 23.28 1.75 11.99
C VAL A 847 24.49 2.57 11.58
N ALA A 848 25.70 2.10 11.86
CA ALA A 848 26.93 2.85 11.68
C ALA A 848 27.27 3.13 10.22
N LEU A 849 26.99 2.18 9.30
CA LEU A 849 27.27 2.39 7.87
C LEU A 849 26.32 3.43 7.26
N ALA A 850 25.04 3.36 7.59
CA ALA A 850 24.07 4.34 7.14
C ALA A 850 24.38 5.74 7.67
N GLN A 851 24.75 5.86 8.94
CA GLN A 851 25.16 7.15 9.54
C GLN A 851 26.31 7.79 8.77
N ARG A 852 27.38 7.01 8.51
CA ARG A 852 28.52 7.50 7.74
C ARG A 852 28.15 7.92 6.32
N TRP A 853 27.27 7.14 5.65
CA TRP A 853 26.83 7.46 4.31
C TRP A 853 26.02 8.78 4.28
N LEU A 854 25.09 8.96 5.22
CA LEU A 854 24.26 10.17 5.34
C LEU A 854 25.12 11.43 5.61
N GLU A 855 26.17 11.32 6.43
CA GLU A 855 27.10 12.39 6.74
C GLU A 855 28.00 12.74 5.54
N ALA A 856 28.42 11.72 4.78
CA ALA A 856 29.27 11.90 3.60
C ALA A 856 28.51 12.43 2.38
N ASN A 857 27.17 12.28 2.34
CA ASN A 857 26.33 12.63 1.19
C ASN A 857 25.17 13.58 1.58
N PRO A 858 25.45 14.78 2.11
CA PRO A 858 24.40 15.71 2.52
C PRO A 858 23.56 16.20 1.33
N GLU A 859 24.14 16.26 0.13
CA GLU A 859 23.52 16.74 -1.11
C GLU A 859 22.91 15.61 -1.97
N ALA A 860 22.84 14.37 -1.45
CA ALA A 860 22.17 13.29 -2.16
C ALA A 860 20.66 13.57 -2.31
N PRO A 861 19.99 13.00 -3.34
CA PRO A 861 18.55 13.16 -3.54
C PRO A 861 17.76 12.92 -2.27
N SER A 862 16.80 13.81 -1.98
CA SER A 862 16.05 13.80 -0.72
C SER A 862 15.32 12.49 -0.50
N ALA A 863 14.74 11.92 -1.55
CA ALA A 863 14.05 10.64 -1.53
C ALA A 863 14.99 9.48 -1.16
N LEU A 864 16.19 9.43 -1.74
CA LEU A 864 17.19 8.42 -1.39
C LEU A 864 17.63 8.56 0.08
N ARG A 865 17.91 9.78 0.53
CA ARG A 865 18.27 10.04 1.94
C ARG A 865 17.16 9.60 2.88
N ARG A 866 15.90 9.89 2.54
CA ARG A 866 14.72 9.46 3.29
C ARG A 866 14.72 7.94 3.46
N LEU A 867 14.89 7.17 2.39
CA LEU A 867 14.91 5.70 2.43
C LEU A 867 16.04 5.15 3.33
N VAL A 868 17.22 5.74 3.27
CA VAL A 868 18.36 5.33 4.13
C VAL A 868 18.10 5.67 5.60
N LEU A 869 17.51 6.83 5.91
CA LEU A 869 17.11 7.23 7.27
C LEU A 869 16.07 6.29 7.86
N GLU A 870 15.04 5.95 7.09
CA GLU A 870 13.99 5.01 7.48
C GLU A 870 14.56 3.61 7.78
N ALA A 871 15.38 3.11 6.88
CA ALA A 871 16.02 1.81 7.04
C ALA A 871 17.00 1.79 8.24
N GLN A 872 17.72 2.89 8.49
CA GLN A 872 18.57 3.05 9.67
C GLN A 872 17.77 3.01 10.98
N ASP A 873 16.63 3.69 11.03
CA ASP A 873 15.76 3.71 12.22
C ASP A 873 15.16 2.32 12.49
N HIS A 874 14.67 1.65 11.44
CA HIS A 874 14.21 0.26 11.55
C HIS A 874 15.34 -0.68 12.06
N GLY A 875 16.56 -0.52 11.55
CA GLY A 875 17.73 -1.26 12.02
C GLY A 875 18.03 -0.98 13.49
N ARG A 876 18.06 0.29 13.91
CA ARG A 876 18.30 0.69 15.30
C ARG A 876 17.23 0.14 16.23
N ARG A 877 15.94 0.26 15.89
CA ARG A 877 14.82 -0.28 16.66
C ARG A 877 14.92 -1.79 16.81
N SER A 878 15.23 -2.49 15.73
CA SER A 878 15.47 -3.96 15.75
C SER A 878 16.58 -4.35 16.73
N ILE A 879 17.73 -3.67 16.68
CA ILE A 879 18.88 -3.98 17.53
C ILE A 879 18.60 -3.63 19.00
N VAL A 880 17.89 -2.55 19.29
CA VAL A 880 17.44 -2.20 20.65
C VAL A 880 16.54 -3.30 21.20
N ALA A 881 15.57 -3.80 20.43
CA ALA A 881 14.71 -4.88 20.86
C ALA A 881 15.47 -6.22 21.04
N GLN A 882 16.40 -6.54 20.13
CA GLN A 882 17.26 -7.71 20.27
C GLN A 882 18.13 -7.64 21.55
N LYS A 883 18.68 -6.44 21.84
CA LYS A 883 19.45 -6.20 23.08
C LYS A 883 18.58 -6.40 24.32
N PHE A 884 17.36 -5.85 24.31
CA PHE A 884 16.39 -6.06 25.39
C PHE A 884 16.11 -7.53 25.60
N ASN A 885 15.75 -8.28 24.55
CA ASN A 885 15.48 -9.70 24.63
C ASN A 885 16.70 -10.54 25.05
N ALA A 886 17.92 -10.15 24.65
CA ALA A 886 19.16 -10.81 25.09
C ALA A 886 19.40 -10.61 26.60
N SER A 887 19.08 -9.44 27.16
CA SER A 887 19.26 -9.16 28.60
C SER A 887 18.34 -9.99 29.51
N LEU A 888 17.28 -10.56 28.97
CA LEU A 888 16.34 -11.42 29.69
C LEU A 888 16.75 -12.91 29.68
N GLN A 889 17.75 -13.29 28.90
CA GLN A 889 18.26 -14.66 28.78
C GLN A 889 19.44 -14.94 29.73
N GLY A 890 20.02 -13.91 30.36
CA GLY A 890 21.09 -13.99 31.37
C GLY A 890 20.50 -14.02 32.75
#